data_d79267cb4aaf2f817c692e82c02f012e
#
_entry.id   d79267cb4aaf2f817c692e82c02f012e
#
_cell.length_a   1.000
_cell.length_b   1.000
_cell.length_c   1.000
_cell.angle_alpha   90.00
_cell.angle_beta   90.00
_cell.angle_gamma   90.00
#
_symmetry.space_group_name_H-M   'P 1'
#
loop_
_entity.id
_entity.type
_entity.pdbx_description
1 polymer ?
#
loop_
_entity_poly.entity_id
_entity_poly.type
_entity_poly.pdbx_seq_one_letter_code
_entity_poly.pdbx_strand_id
1 'polypeptide(L)'
;KFVNINPKFLTGSVCSTKKEFCQTRIRMFTLFFFTTDQMNVRPNAPFRPPRPIKGGVAVVQKVVKRKLPTTTNPKPAKILTTDPGSTKYVIQWRKKTSKKNKTWDGDGYAVIKQLENGACEISIKNSDGKPMGKRVFTATPNLDDVISVGPYELELDEKVGSNSTSQTVTRVTHQFKKVAPPTASSRKPLYDDCADAIALPPPPKAKDYVKVNIDPHLAKVFRPHQVEGVKFMYECLMGYRGFGGHGCLLADEMGLGKTLMTITTIWTLLKQNPFMEKGAVVNKVLVVCPVTLISNWRQEFRKWLGANKLNVLTLNNPMSNEKQDILNFGKLNVYQVLVVNYEKLVAHFDELSAVKFDLLVCDEGHRLKNSANKVLNNLIKLNIPKKIVLTGTPIQNELVEFHTLISFLNPGVLPELKLFQRNFITPISRARDINCFDPEVKKRGEEISQQLIELTQSFILRRTQAILANYLTQKTDILLFVPPTSLQLKLFDYITNLKKFNQFEAFTMINLFKKICNSPSLLADDELFKKIVEEKFNLGMASGKINILVPLLLEIASLGEKIVLISNYTKTLDLLEQVLRKVSLTFSRLDGSTPNNVRSKLVNQFNTNPDINVFLLSSKSGGMGINLVGASRLILFDNDWNPATDLQSMSRIHRDGQLKPCFIYRLFTTGCIDEKIFQRQLVKNKLSSKFLDNDATSKSDVFDNDDLKNIFEIDTSTISNTHDLLECVCEGDGSMLSQPTIEESEPPPKQAWVTALELKKKIDDGEALKRTAVKFALNDYRHYNPEVNRNLDFDSALHRIANNSSYENKQLPITFIMLRVTN
;
A
#
# COMPACT_ATOMS: atom_id res chain seq x y z
N LYS A 1 -42.06 2.48 57.72
CA LYS A 1 -42.69 3.70 58.21
C LYS A 1 -42.44 4.81 57.20
N PHE A 2 -43.53 5.24 56.59
CA PHE A 2 -43.66 6.40 55.71
C PHE A 2 -43.37 7.68 56.48
N VAL A 3 -42.70 8.66 55.81
CA VAL A 3 -43.07 10.09 55.98
C VAL A 3 -42.81 10.78 54.65
N ASN A 4 -43.92 11.21 54.03
CA ASN A 4 -44.03 12.22 52.97
C ASN A 4 -43.58 13.60 53.50
N ILE A 5 -42.82 14.37 52.70
CA ILE A 5 -42.90 15.80 52.77
C ILE A 5 -42.81 16.38 51.33
N ASN A 6 -43.82 17.18 51.05
CA ASN A 6 -44.15 17.82 49.76
C ASN A 6 -43.32 19.09 49.49
N PRO A 7 -43.25 19.57 48.26
CA PRO A 7 -42.35 20.62 47.82
C PRO A 7 -42.98 22.01 47.93
N LYS A 8 -42.19 23.01 48.34
CA LYS A 8 -42.33 24.42 47.95
C LYS A 8 -41.18 25.26 48.50
N PHE A 9 -40.80 26.26 47.67
CA PHE A 9 -39.86 27.35 47.88
C PHE A 9 -38.35 27.04 47.82
N LEU A 10 -37.79 27.35 46.65
CA LEU A 10 -36.89 28.51 46.52
C LEU A 10 -36.56 28.71 45.02
N THR A 11 -37.25 29.67 44.43
CA THR A 11 -36.89 30.38 43.22
C THR A 11 -35.77 31.37 43.53
N GLY A 12 -34.75 31.41 42.73
CA GLY A 12 -33.82 32.50 42.77
C GLY A 12 -32.47 32.24 42.13
N SER A 13 -32.34 32.70 40.87
CA SER A 13 -31.08 33.20 40.29
C SER A 13 -29.84 32.28 40.30
N VAL A 14 -29.72 31.42 39.32
CA VAL A 14 -28.45 31.14 38.62
C VAL A 14 -28.79 30.51 37.28
N CYS A 15 -29.15 31.26 36.27
CA CYS A 15 -29.30 30.80 34.89
C CYS A 15 -29.20 31.97 33.89
N SER A 16 -28.14 32.77 33.95
CA SER A 16 -27.86 33.76 32.91
C SER A 16 -26.48 33.61 32.27
N THR A 17 -25.55 32.92 32.90
CA THR A 17 -24.15 32.83 32.38
C THR A 17 -23.88 31.68 31.43
N LYS A 18 -24.73 30.66 31.36
CA LYS A 18 -24.55 29.55 30.39
C LYS A 18 -25.22 29.77 29.03
N LYS A 19 -26.22 30.66 28.95
CA LYS A 19 -26.84 31.00 27.65
C LYS A 19 -26.01 32.01 26.85
N GLU A 20 -25.33 32.93 27.51
CA GLU A 20 -24.44 33.88 26.81
C GLU A 20 -23.17 33.23 26.28
N PHE A 21 -22.63 32.23 26.97
CA PHE A 21 -21.46 31.50 26.47
C PHE A 21 -21.78 30.61 25.26
N CYS A 22 -23.01 30.12 25.13
CA CYS A 22 -23.44 29.33 23.96
C CYS A 22 -23.79 30.20 22.75
N GLN A 23 -24.38 31.38 22.98
CA GLN A 23 -24.69 32.33 21.91
C GLN A 23 -23.46 33.06 21.37
N THR A 24 -22.42 33.26 22.16
CA THR A 24 -21.17 33.86 21.71
C THR A 24 -20.34 32.89 20.85
N ARG A 25 -20.39 31.56 21.12
CA ARG A 25 -19.76 30.56 20.26
C ARG A 25 -20.53 30.32 18.95
N ILE A 26 -21.84 30.43 18.97
CA ILE A 26 -22.65 30.32 17.73
C ILE A 26 -22.49 31.59 16.88
N ARG A 27 -22.34 32.78 17.46
CA ARG A 27 -22.03 34.01 16.70
C ARG A 27 -20.61 34.04 16.13
N MET A 28 -19.62 33.43 16.78
CA MET A 28 -18.27 33.31 16.19
C MET A 28 -18.21 32.28 15.05
N PHE A 29 -19.01 31.22 15.06
CA PHE A 29 -19.06 30.24 13.98
C PHE A 29 -19.89 30.75 12.77
N THR A 30 -20.84 31.66 12.98
CA THR A 30 -21.64 32.24 11.89
C THR A 30 -20.94 33.44 11.23
N LEU A 31 -19.98 34.08 11.89
CA LEU A 31 -19.21 35.20 11.32
C LEU A 31 -18.03 34.75 10.45
N PHE A 32 -17.67 33.43 10.44
CA PHE A 32 -16.60 32.88 9.58
C PHE A 32 -17.11 32.28 8.26
N PHE A 33 -18.44 32.20 8.07
CA PHE A 33 -19.04 31.62 6.84
C PHE A 33 -19.88 32.59 5.99
N PHE A 34 -20.00 33.88 6.37
CA PHE A 34 -20.85 34.86 5.64
C PHE A 34 -20.16 36.19 5.42
N THR A 35 -18.88 36.26 5.06
CA THR A 35 -18.26 37.49 4.56
C THR A 35 -17.48 37.23 3.27
N THR A 36 -18.21 36.82 2.24
CA THR A 36 -17.84 37.00 0.83
C THR A 36 -19.13 37.12 0.03
N ASP A 37 -19.74 38.31 0.13
CA ASP A 37 -20.49 38.91 -0.97
C ASP A 37 -20.93 40.29 -0.55
N GLN A 38 -20.72 41.24 -1.43
CA GLN A 38 -21.06 42.66 -1.46
C GLN A 38 -19.99 43.62 -0.96
N MET A 39 -19.02 43.91 -1.82
CA MET A 39 -18.56 45.29 -1.99
C MET A 39 -18.59 45.69 -3.47
N ASN A 40 -19.47 46.64 -3.75
CA ASN A 40 -19.71 47.29 -5.02
C ASN A 40 -18.44 47.87 -5.67
N VAL A 41 -18.32 47.60 -6.94
CA VAL A 41 -17.40 48.18 -7.91
C VAL A 41 -17.65 49.70 -8.04
N ARG A 42 -16.64 50.52 -7.89
CA ARG A 42 -16.51 51.82 -8.57
C ARG A 42 -15.23 51.78 -9.42
N PRO A 43 -15.32 52.22 -10.69
CA PRO A 43 -14.19 52.17 -11.61
C PRO A 43 -13.35 53.46 -11.60
N ASN A 44 -12.07 53.25 -12.03
CA ASN A 44 -11.17 54.27 -12.58
C ASN A 44 -10.30 55.12 -11.64
N ALA A 45 -9.04 54.70 -11.51
CA ALA A 45 -7.88 55.63 -11.64
C ALA A 45 -6.66 54.81 -12.10
N PRO A 46 -5.85 55.35 -13.03
CA PRO A 46 -4.76 54.56 -13.64
C PRO A 46 -3.52 54.51 -12.75
N PHE A 47 -2.93 53.34 -12.69
CA PHE A 47 -1.70 53.03 -11.99
C PHE A 47 -0.51 53.81 -12.62
N ARG A 48 0.17 54.69 -11.89
CA ARG A 48 1.45 55.27 -12.25
C ARG A 48 2.59 54.45 -11.59
N PRO A 49 3.64 54.02 -12.36
CA PRO A 49 4.82 53.38 -11.74
C PRO A 49 5.66 54.43 -10.99
N PRO A 50 6.36 54.04 -9.89
CA PRO A 50 7.23 54.95 -9.15
C PRO A 50 8.49 55.29 -9.97
N ARG A 51 8.88 56.57 -9.90
CA ARG A 51 10.06 57.12 -10.52
C ARG A 51 11.36 56.66 -9.86
N PRO A 52 12.46 56.44 -10.57
CA PRO A 52 13.73 56.09 -9.99
C PRO A 52 14.41 57.27 -9.32
N ILE A 53 14.97 57.04 -8.15
CA ILE A 53 15.75 57.99 -7.38
C ILE A 53 17.14 58.05 -8.01
N LYS A 54 17.55 59.27 -8.47
CA LYS A 54 18.90 59.58 -8.86
C LYS A 54 19.77 59.81 -7.64
N GLY A 55 20.88 59.08 -7.55
CA GLY A 55 21.94 59.32 -6.59
C GLY A 55 23.19 58.56 -7.06
N GLY A 56 24.04 59.23 -7.79
CA GLY A 56 25.26 58.65 -8.32
C GLY A 56 26.39 58.65 -7.32
N VAL A 57 27.15 57.56 -7.29
CA VAL A 57 28.60 57.59 -6.95
C VAL A 57 29.30 56.65 -7.95
N ALA A 58 30.19 57.21 -8.72
CA ALA A 58 31.06 56.49 -9.67
C ALA A 58 32.15 55.76 -8.91
N VAL A 59 32.21 54.44 -9.06
CA VAL A 59 33.38 53.63 -8.71
C VAL A 59 33.95 53.05 -10.00
N VAL A 60 35.13 53.52 -10.34
CA VAL A 60 35.94 53.07 -11.46
C VAL A 60 36.39 51.63 -11.24
N GLN A 61 35.93 50.72 -12.04
CA GLN A 61 36.46 49.35 -12.09
C GLN A 61 37.65 49.32 -13.08
N LYS A 62 38.85 49.14 -12.54
CA LYS A 62 40.08 48.80 -13.33
C LYS A 62 39.90 47.38 -13.90
N VAL A 63 39.79 47.28 -15.20
CA VAL A 63 39.92 46.05 -15.96
C VAL A 63 41.39 45.57 -15.92
N VAL A 64 41.66 44.54 -15.16
CA VAL A 64 42.93 43.82 -15.19
C VAL A 64 42.78 42.66 -16.17
N LYS A 65 43.37 42.80 -17.35
CA LYS A 65 43.60 41.72 -18.33
C LYS A 65 44.57 40.72 -17.71
N ARG A 66 44.11 39.58 -17.29
CA ARG A 66 44.97 38.41 -17.01
C ARG A 66 45.13 37.59 -18.27
N LYS A 67 46.40 37.45 -18.68
CA LYS A 67 46.87 36.58 -19.76
C LYS A 67 46.55 35.13 -19.43
N LEU A 68 46.04 34.35 -20.42
CA LEU A 68 45.97 32.88 -20.35
C LEU A 68 47.38 32.30 -20.22
N PRO A 69 47.61 31.32 -19.36
CA PRO A 69 48.82 30.50 -19.43
C PRO A 69 48.60 29.40 -20.48
N THR A 70 49.64 29.25 -21.29
CA THR A 70 49.85 28.22 -22.28
C THR A 70 49.69 26.81 -21.69
N THR A 71 49.04 25.98 -22.47
CA THR A 71 48.87 24.55 -22.30
C THR A 71 50.15 23.81 -21.98
N THR A 72 50.27 23.23 -20.80
CA THR A 72 51.17 22.11 -20.55
C THR A 72 50.31 20.85 -20.37
N ASN A 73 50.56 19.82 -21.20
CA ASN A 73 49.92 18.52 -21.16
C ASN A 73 49.95 17.91 -19.75
N PRO A 74 48.82 17.42 -19.19
CA PRO A 74 48.87 16.60 -18.01
C PRO A 74 49.43 15.23 -18.36
N LYS A 75 50.49 14.81 -17.65
CA LYS A 75 50.99 13.45 -17.64
C LYS A 75 49.86 12.45 -17.33
N PRO A 76 49.82 11.28 -17.98
CA PRO A 76 48.79 10.27 -17.73
C PRO A 76 48.84 9.82 -16.27
N ALA A 77 47.66 9.81 -15.66
CA ALA A 77 47.43 9.23 -14.31
C ALA A 77 47.89 7.78 -14.28
N LYS A 78 48.80 7.45 -13.37
CA LYS A 78 49.23 6.08 -13.11
C LYS A 78 48.01 5.27 -12.74
N ILE A 79 47.71 4.28 -13.54
CA ILE A 79 46.79 3.17 -13.18
C ILE A 79 47.46 2.44 -12.01
N LEU A 80 46.91 2.53 -10.82
CA LEU A 80 47.32 1.74 -9.66
C LEU A 80 46.93 0.30 -9.93
N THR A 81 47.92 -0.52 -10.26
CA THR A 81 47.81 -2.00 -10.22
C THR A 81 47.53 -2.41 -8.76
N THR A 82 46.44 -3.13 -8.54
CA THR A 82 46.16 -3.75 -7.27
C THR A 82 47.13 -4.91 -7.06
N ASP A 83 47.86 -4.90 -5.93
CA ASP A 83 48.70 -6.00 -5.49
C ASP A 83 47.83 -7.29 -5.35
N PRO A 84 48.33 -8.48 -5.76
CA PRO A 84 47.65 -9.73 -5.55
C PRO A 84 47.54 -9.99 -4.06
N GLY A 85 46.29 -10.06 -3.53
CA GLY A 85 46.00 -10.28 -2.10
C GLY A 85 45.24 -9.14 -1.42
N SER A 86 44.86 -8.07 -2.12
CA SER A 86 44.04 -7.00 -1.54
C SER A 86 42.61 -7.02 -2.06
N THR A 87 41.65 -6.91 -1.15
CA THR A 87 40.20 -6.87 -1.48
C THR A 87 39.70 -5.43 -1.32
N LYS A 88 38.93 -4.94 -2.30
CA LYS A 88 38.34 -3.60 -2.29
C LYS A 88 36.85 -3.67 -1.93
N TYR A 89 36.41 -2.79 -1.02
CA TYR A 89 35.04 -2.63 -0.60
C TYR A 89 34.55 -1.19 -0.81
N VAL A 90 33.27 -1.04 -1.07
CA VAL A 90 32.58 0.25 -0.98
C VAL A 90 32.27 0.50 0.49
N ILE A 91 32.46 1.76 0.94
CA ILE A 91 32.23 2.14 2.34
C ILE A 91 31.39 3.41 2.42
N GLN A 92 30.62 3.50 3.51
CA GLN A 92 30.09 4.77 4.02
C GLN A 92 30.95 5.18 5.22
N TRP A 93 31.33 6.46 5.30
CA TRP A 93 32.18 6.95 6.38
C TRP A 93 31.63 8.21 7.03
N ARG A 94 31.98 8.43 8.30
CA ARG A 94 31.70 9.66 9.04
C ARG A 94 32.82 10.00 9.99
N LYS A 95 32.93 11.28 10.38
CA LYS A 95 33.83 11.69 11.47
C LYS A 95 33.27 11.21 12.81
N LYS A 96 34.15 10.76 13.71
CA LYS A 96 33.76 10.39 15.07
C LYS A 96 33.07 11.57 15.77
N THR A 97 31.89 11.37 16.32
CA THR A 97 31.11 12.40 17.01
C THR A 97 30.44 11.82 18.25
N SER A 98 30.31 12.62 19.31
CA SER A 98 29.59 12.29 20.54
C SER A 98 28.06 12.54 20.45
N LYS A 99 27.55 13.04 19.32
CA LYS A 99 26.12 13.31 19.13
C LYS A 99 25.29 12.02 19.17
N LYS A 100 24.14 12.07 19.82
CA LYS A 100 23.23 10.93 19.99
C LYS A 100 22.69 10.39 18.66
N ASN A 101 22.47 11.27 17.66
CA ASN A 101 22.09 10.91 16.30
C ASN A 101 23.29 11.12 15.38
N LYS A 102 23.89 10.01 14.93
CA LYS A 102 25.06 10.00 14.05
C LYS A 102 24.62 9.79 12.59
N THR A 103 25.07 10.65 11.69
CA THR A 103 24.83 10.56 10.23
C THR A 103 26.13 10.23 9.50
N TRP A 104 26.07 9.58 8.34
CA TRP A 104 27.23 9.32 7.49
C TRP A 104 27.60 10.59 6.72
N ASP A 105 28.91 10.92 6.67
CA ASP A 105 29.42 12.16 6.05
C ASP A 105 29.71 11.99 4.56
N GLY A 106 29.86 10.74 4.06
CA GLY A 106 30.09 10.49 2.64
C GLY A 106 30.41 9.03 2.32
N ASP A 107 30.59 8.77 1.01
CA ASP A 107 30.94 7.47 0.46
C ASP A 107 32.42 7.43 0.09
N GLY A 108 32.98 6.21 0.02
CA GLY A 108 34.37 5.99 -0.35
C GLY A 108 34.71 4.53 -0.59
N TYR A 109 36.02 4.23 -0.51
CA TYR A 109 36.49 2.87 -0.73
C TYR A 109 37.44 2.45 0.41
N ALA A 110 37.29 1.19 0.88
CA ALA A 110 38.26 0.55 1.73
C ALA A 110 39.03 -0.52 0.94
N VAL A 111 40.34 -0.56 1.11
CA VAL A 111 41.18 -1.63 0.58
C VAL A 111 41.70 -2.41 1.77
N ILE A 112 41.33 -3.69 1.85
CA ILE A 112 41.74 -4.61 2.90
C ILE A 112 42.85 -5.49 2.35
N LYS A 113 44.03 -5.44 2.98
CA LYS A 113 45.19 -6.28 2.68
C LYS A 113 45.41 -7.24 3.84
N GLN A 114 45.43 -8.52 3.56
CA GLN A 114 45.80 -9.52 4.58
C GLN A 114 47.30 -9.55 4.81
N LEU A 115 47.71 -9.65 6.05
CA LEU A 115 49.11 -9.75 6.49
C LEU A 115 49.45 -11.20 6.85
N GLU A 116 50.71 -11.58 6.78
CA GLU A 116 51.21 -12.94 7.01
C GLU A 116 50.92 -13.49 8.41
N ASN A 117 50.61 -12.64 9.36
CA ASN A 117 50.29 -12.99 10.76
C ASN A 117 48.76 -13.13 11.01
N GLY A 118 47.92 -13.22 9.98
CA GLY A 118 46.44 -13.33 10.11
C GLY A 118 45.73 -12.01 10.39
N ALA A 119 46.47 -10.91 10.61
CA ALA A 119 45.91 -9.58 10.74
C ALA A 119 45.57 -8.97 9.36
N CYS A 120 44.72 -7.92 9.32
CA CYS A 120 44.41 -7.21 8.10
C CYS A 120 44.67 -5.69 8.23
N GLU A 121 45.26 -5.08 7.20
CA GLU A 121 45.41 -3.63 7.11
C GLU A 121 44.26 -3.08 6.29
N ILE A 122 43.50 -2.14 6.83
CA ILE A 122 42.40 -1.44 6.15
C ILE A 122 42.86 -0.02 5.86
N SER A 123 42.91 0.34 4.58
CA SER A 123 43.18 1.70 4.09
C SER A 123 41.94 2.28 3.44
N ILE A 124 41.54 3.49 3.85
CA ILE A 124 40.31 4.16 3.39
C ILE A 124 40.62 5.35 2.50
N LYS A 125 39.80 5.52 1.46
CA LYS A 125 39.85 6.63 0.50
C LYS A 125 38.44 7.18 0.29
N ASN A 126 38.32 8.49 0.10
CA ASN A 126 37.03 9.11 -0.26
C ASN A 126 36.64 8.78 -1.72
N SER A 127 35.44 9.23 -2.13
CA SER A 127 34.93 9.07 -3.50
C SER A 127 35.89 9.59 -4.60
N ASP A 128 36.71 10.63 -4.31
CA ASP A 128 37.69 11.21 -5.22
C ASP A 128 39.01 10.44 -5.21
N GLY A 129 39.15 9.38 -4.45
CA GLY A 129 40.33 8.53 -4.34
C GLY A 129 41.44 9.08 -3.43
N LYS A 130 41.18 10.16 -2.68
CA LYS A 130 42.17 10.72 -1.71
C LYS A 130 42.24 9.85 -0.47
N PRO A 131 43.44 9.50 0.05
CA PRO A 131 43.60 8.70 1.24
C PRO A 131 43.07 9.47 2.47
N MET A 132 42.27 8.77 3.33
CA MET A 132 41.71 9.35 4.53
C MET A 132 42.32 8.78 5.82
N GLY A 133 42.86 7.56 5.77
CA GLY A 133 43.49 6.91 6.90
C GLY A 133 43.73 5.41 6.70
N LYS A 134 44.50 4.81 7.60
CA LYS A 134 44.75 3.37 7.63
C LYS A 134 44.85 2.85 9.05
N ARG A 135 44.51 1.59 9.25
CA ARG A 135 44.60 0.89 10.55
C ARG A 135 44.70 -0.61 10.34
N VAL A 136 45.46 -1.27 11.25
CA VAL A 136 45.58 -2.73 11.31
C VAL A 136 44.58 -3.29 12.31
N PHE A 137 43.92 -4.37 11.95
CA PHE A 137 42.95 -5.11 12.74
C PHE A 137 43.43 -6.55 12.89
N THR A 138 43.15 -7.19 14.04
CA THR A 138 43.53 -8.56 14.36
C THR A 138 42.76 -9.62 13.57
N ALA A 139 41.57 -9.25 13.01
CA ALA A 139 40.76 -10.09 12.15
C ALA A 139 40.04 -9.23 11.08
N THR A 140 39.58 -9.83 9.99
CA THR A 140 38.82 -9.14 8.95
C THR A 140 37.43 -8.81 9.49
N PRO A 141 36.99 -7.54 9.50
CA PRO A 141 35.64 -7.16 9.92
C PRO A 141 34.57 -7.74 8.98
N ASN A 142 33.39 -8.03 9.53
CA ASN A 142 32.23 -8.46 8.72
C ASN A 142 31.64 -7.27 7.94
N LEU A 143 30.88 -7.59 6.88
CA LEU A 143 30.02 -6.64 6.20
C LEU A 143 29.00 -6.10 7.23
N ASP A 144 28.69 -4.80 7.16
CA ASP A 144 27.77 -4.06 8.07
C ASP A 144 28.35 -3.75 9.48
N ASP A 145 29.57 -4.14 9.82
CA ASP A 145 30.20 -3.73 11.08
C ASP A 145 30.68 -2.27 10.98
N VAL A 146 30.37 -1.46 11.98
CA VAL A 146 30.89 -0.08 12.08
C VAL A 146 32.27 -0.11 12.72
N ILE A 147 33.29 0.08 11.89
CA ILE A 147 34.70 0.07 12.32
C ILE A 147 35.30 1.47 12.38
N SER A 148 36.31 1.66 13.22
CA SER A 148 36.99 2.95 13.40
C SER A 148 38.38 2.92 12.80
N VAL A 149 38.63 3.82 11.83
CA VAL A 149 39.95 4.03 11.22
C VAL A 149 40.36 5.48 11.42
N GLY A 150 41.29 5.74 12.33
CA GLY A 150 41.69 7.09 12.74
C GLY A 150 40.52 7.92 13.29
N PRO A 151 40.30 9.15 12.80
CA PRO A 151 39.20 10.01 13.21
C PRO A 151 37.86 9.65 12.57
N TYR A 152 37.76 8.60 11.76
CA TYR A 152 36.58 8.20 11.00
C TYR A 152 35.98 6.90 11.55
N GLU A 153 34.66 6.80 11.53
CA GLU A 153 33.86 5.59 11.62
C GLU A 153 33.38 5.23 10.22
N LEU A 154 33.44 3.96 9.83
CA LEU A 154 33.02 3.49 8.52
C LEU A 154 32.26 2.17 8.62
N GLU A 155 31.37 1.94 7.67
CA GLU A 155 30.61 0.70 7.47
C GLU A 155 31.04 0.11 6.12
N LEU A 156 31.39 -1.19 6.08
CA LEU A 156 31.71 -1.91 4.87
C LEU A 156 30.41 -2.34 4.18
N ASP A 157 30.19 -1.87 2.93
CA ASP A 157 28.93 -2.13 2.22
C ASP A 157 29.09 -3.33 1.28
N GLU A 158 29.83 -3.24 0.20
CA GLU A 158 29.87 -4.28 -0.84
C GLU A 158 31.31 -4.56 -1.30
N LYS A 159 31.64 -5.86 -1.50
CA LYS A 159 32.93 -6.28 -2.07
C LYS A 159 32.96 -6.01 -3.57
N VAL A 160 33.90 -5.20 -4.04
CA VAL A 160 34.11 -5.00 -5.45
C VAL A 160 34.73 -6.25 -6.06
N GLY A 161 33.88 -7.07 -6.74
CA GLY A 161 34.24 -8.39 -7.21
C GLY A 161 35.33 -8.38 -8.31
N SER A 162 36.28 -9.29 -8.16
CA SER A 162 37.20 -9.74 -9.18
C SER A 162 36.58 -10.90 -9.97
N ASN A 163 35.81 -10.61 -11.00
CA ASN A 163 35.54 -11.54 -12.08
C ASN A 163 35.65 -10.80 -13.41
N SER A 164 36.87 -10.73 -13.93
CA SER A 164 37.11 -10.43 -15.35
C SER A 164 38.11 -11.44 -15.87
N THR A 165 37.57 -12.43 -16.55
CA THR A 165 38.33 -13.22 -17.52
C THR A 165 38.96 -12.25 -18.49
N SER A 166 40.29 -12.26 -18.53
CA SER A 166 41.12 -11.47 -19.47
C SER A 166 40.81 -11.87 -20.92
N GLN A 167 40.03 -11.07 -21.61
CA GLN A 167 40.10 -10.99 -23.06
C GLN A 167 40.96 -9.82 -23.44
N THR A 168 42.04 -10.14 -24.12
CA THR A 168 43.05 -9.23 -24.71
C THR A 168 42.37 -8.30 -25.71
N VAL A 169 42.14 -7.05 -25.34
CA VAL A 169 41.60 -6.04 -26.24
C VAL A 169 42.79 -5.38 -26.95
N THR A 170 42.99 -5.72 -28.20
CA THR A 170 43.87 -5.03 -29.13
C THR A 170 43.42 -3.56 -29.26
N ARG A 171 44.29 -2.63 -28.89
CA ARG A 171 44.06 -1.20 -29.08
C ARG A 171 43.99 -0.87 -30.57
N VAL A 172 42.79 -0.58 -31.06
CA VAL A 172 42.61 0.09 -32.34
C VAL A 172 42.51 1.60 -32.04
N THR A 173 43.52 2.37 -32.40
CA THR A 173 43.49 3.81 -32.37
C THR A 173 42.57 4.33 -33.48
N HIS A 174 41.35 4.70 -33.13
CA HIS A 174 40.47 5.42 -34.07
C HIS A 174 40.80 6.91 -34.07
N GLN A 175 41.34 7.37 -35.17
CA GLN A 175 41.36 8.79 -35.56
C GLN A 175 39.91 9.24 -35.74
N PHE A 176 39.52 10.30 -35.04
CA PHE A 176 38.23 10.94 -35.25
C PHE A 176 38.18 11.62 -36.63
N LYS A 177 37.69 10.89 -37.65
CA LYS A 177 37.19 11.51 -38.86
C LYS A 177 35.82 12.15 -38.51
N LYS A 178 35.69 13.44 -38.85
CA LYS A 178 34.37 14.12 -38.87
C LYS A 178 33.46 13.29 -39.77
N VAL A 179 32.60 12.51 -39.17
CA VAL A 179 31.52 11.79 -39.87
C VAL A 179 30.44 12.80 -40.21
N ALA A 180 30.17 12.96 -41.49
CA ALA A 180 28.99 13.66 -41.98
C ALA A 180 27.73 13.02 -41.32
N PRO A 181 26.63 13.79 -41.14
CA PRO A 181 25.43 13.23 -40.53
C PRO A 181 25.00 12.01 -41.34
N PRO A 182 24.71 10.85 -40.70
CA PRO A 182 24.34 9.66 -41.40
C PRO A 182 23.09 9.91 -42.23
N THR A 183 23.23 9.79 -43.54
CA THR A 183 22.09 9.51 -44.45
C THR A 183 21.25 8.40 -43.83
N ALA A 184 19.94 8.49 -43.89
CA ALA A 184 18.93 7.63 -43.32
C ALA A 184 19.17 6.13 -43.65
N SER A 185 20.14 5.51 -42.96
CA SER A 185 20.32 4.07 -42.99
C SER A 185 19.36 3.46 -41.98
N SER A 186 18.54 2.55 -42.45
CA SER A 186 17.57 1.76 -41.68
C SER A 186 18.15 1.33 -40.32
N ARG A 187 17.65 1.90 -39.23
CA ARG A 187 18.04 1.45 -37.88
C ARG A 187 17.59 0.00 -37.72
N LYS A 188 18.55 -0.90 -37.52
CA LYS A 188 18.22 -2.30 -37.18
C LYS A 188 17.47 -2.35 -35.86
N PRO A 189 16.42 -3.19 -35.76
CA PRO A 189 15.72 -3.43 -34.49
C PRO A 189 16.72 -3.88 -33.41
N LEU A 190 16.51 -3.44 -32.17
CA LEU A 190 17.27 -3.92 -31.04
C LEU A 190 16.79 -5.35 -30.70
N TYR A 191 17.71 -6.30 -30.50
CA TYR A 191 17.39 -7.71 -30.16
C TYR A 191 16.71 -8.52 -31.28
N ASP A 192 16.81 -8.14 -32.55
CA ASP A 192 16.15 -8.84 -33.67
C ASP A 192 16.73 -10.26 -33.89
N ASP A 193 18.01 -10.46 -33.59
CA ASP A 193 18.73 -11.73 -33.75
C ASP A 193 18.57 -12.66 -32.53
N CYS A 194 17.76 -12.29 -31.52
CA CYS A 194 17.57 -13.06 -30.30
C CYS A 194 16.28 -13.90 -30.37
N ALA A 195 16.39 -15.23 -30.31
CA ALA A 195 15.25 -16.13 -30.33
C ALA A 195 14.21 -15.90 -29.21
N ASP A 196 14.67 -15.40 -28.07
CA ASP A 196 13.84 -15.12 -26.88
C ASP A 196 13.22 -13.69 -26.87
N ALA A 197 13.41 -12.89 -27.92
CA ALA A 197 12.87 -11.54 -27.97
C ALA A 197 11.36 -11.55 -28.28
N ILE A 198 10.58 -10.91 -27.41
CA ILE A 198 9.13 -10.77 -27.60
C ILE A 198 8.83 -9.45 -28.29
N ALA A 199 8.26 -9.50 -29.48
CA ALA A 199 7.88 -8.31 -30.23
C ALA A 199 6.67 -7.61 -29.61
N LEU A 200 6.73 -6.27 -29.56
CA LEU A 200 5.62 -5.41 -29.20
C LEU A 200 4.80 -5.02 -30.42
N PRO A 201 3.51 -4.64 -30.24
CA PRO A 201 2.63 -4.29 -31.34
C PRO A 201 3.18 -3.16 -32.21
N PRO A 202 3.09 -3.27 -33.54
CA PRO A 202 3.52 -2.23 -34.48
C PRO A 202 2.55 -1.03 -34.48
N PRO A 203 3.00 0.15 -34.97
CA PRO A 203 2.12 1.28 -35.13
C PRO A 203 0.97 0.95 -36.12
N PRO A 204 -0.33 1.19 -35.78
CA PRO A 204 -1.46 0.72 -36.58
C PRO A 204 -1.54 1.29 -38.00
N LYS A 205 -0.92 2.43 -38.28
CA LYS A 205 -1.03 3.15 -39.57
C LYS A 205 0.32 3.38 -40.29
N ALA A 206 1.43 2.90 -39.75
CA ALA A 206 2.73 3.13 -40.36
C ALA A 206 3.10 1.94 -41.27
N LYS A 207 3.46 2.23 -42.54
CA LYS A 207 4.00 1.23 -43.48
C LYS A 207 5.48 0.90 -43.15
N ASP A 208 6.22 1.91 -42.73
CA ASP A 208 7.64 1.82 -42.37
C ASP A 208 7.83 2.06 -40.86
N TYR A 209 8.26 1.05 -40.13
CA TYR A 209 8.55 1.13 -38.71
C TYR A 209 9.71 0.22 -38.32
N VAL A 210 10.35 0.56 -37.21
CA VAL A 210 11.36 -0.28 -36.54
C VAL A 210 10.67 -1.17 -35.55
N LYS A 211 10.86 -2.49 -35.64
CA LYS A 211 10.33 -3.47 -34.69
C LYS A 211 10.87 -3.19 -33.29
N VAL A 212 9.98 -3.10 -32.31
CA VAL A 212 10.32 -2.90 -30.90
C VAL A 212 10.18 -4.21 -30.15
N ASN A 213 11.21 -4.62 -29.43
CA ASN A 213 11.24 -5.91 -28.73
C ASN A 213 11.44 -5.70 -27.22
N ILE A 214 10.88 -6.58 -26.41
CA ILE A 214 11.20 -6.68 -24.99
C ILE A 214 12.62 -7.21 -24.85
N ASP A 215 13.43 -6.67 -23.91
CA ASP A 215 14.77 -7.17 -23.61
C ASP A 215 14.72 -8.68 -23.33
N PRO A 216 15.47 -9.55 -24.06
CA PRO A 216 15.43 -11.01 -23.92
C PRO A 216 15.71 -11.48 -22.49
N HIS A 217 16.56 -10.76 -21.75
CA HIS A 217 16.82 -11.08 -20.34
C HIS A 217 15.57 -10.97 -19.46
N LEU A 218 14.71 -9.99 -19.75
CA LEU A 218 13.43 -9.81 -19.06
C LEU A 218 12.37 -10.77 -19.60
N ALA A 219 12.37 -11.01 -20.92
CA ALA A 219 11.41 -11.90 -21.57
C ALA A 219 11.45 -13.33 -21.02
N LYS A 220 12.64 -13.86 -20.70
CA LYS A 220 12.85 -15.21 -20.13
C LYS A 220 12.15 -15.44 -18.78
N VAL A 221 11.98 -14.40 -17.98
CA VAL A 221 11.39 -14.51 -16.63
C VAL A 221 9.93 -14.13 -16.60
N PHE A 222 9.36 -13.71 -17.73
CA PHE A 222 7.96 -13.27 -17.78
C PHE A 222 6.98 -14.43 -17.81
N ARG A 223 5.91 -14.27 -17.06
CA ARG A 223 4.69 -15.06 -17.19
C ARG A 223 3.81 -14.52 -18.32
N PRO A 224 2.94 -15.35 -18.96
CA PRO A 224 2.10 -14.90 -20.09
C PRO A 224 1.33 -13.60 -19.81
N HIS A 225 0.66 -13.50 -18.66
CA HIS A 225 -0.10 -12.31 -18.28
C HIS A 225 0.78 -11.06 -18.14
N GLN A 226 2.07 -11.21 -17.77
CA GLN A 226 2.98 -10.05 -17.65
C GLN A 226 3.38 -9.53 -19.03
N VAL A 227 3.55 -10.42 -20.01
CA VAL A 227 3.77 -10.05 -21.42
C VAL A 227 2.59 -9.24 -21.96
N GLU A 228 1.37 -9.73 -21.72
CA GLU A 228 0.14 -9.01 -22.09
C GLU A 228 0.05 -7.64 -21.42
N GLY A 229 0.41 -7.55 -20.13
CA GLY A 229 0.44 -6.29 -19.40
C GLY A 229 1.42 -5.27 -19.98
N VAL A 230 2.62 -5.72 -20.40
CA VAL A 230 3.60 -4.85 -21.06
C VAL A 230 3.10 -4.40 -22.43
N LYS A 231 2.52 -5.31 -23.24
CA LYS A 231 1.90 -4.97 -24.53
C LYS A 231 0.79 -3.92 -24.35
N PHE A 232 -0.10 -4.15 -23.39
CA PHE A 232 -1.19 -3.22 -23.05
C PHE A 232 -0.67 -1.81 -22.69
N MET A 233 0.28 -1.71 -21.74
CA MET A 233 0.87 -0.44 -21.35
C MET A 233 1.57 0.25 -22.51
N TYR A 234 2.30 -0.50 -23.34
CA TYR A 234 2.96 0.04 -24.53
C TYR A 234 1.96 0.62 -25.51
N GLU A 235 0.90 -0.12 -25.85
CA GLU A 235 -0.16 0.36 -26.78
C GLU A 235 -0.84 1.64 -26.26
N CYS A 236 -1.17 1.71 -24.97
CA CYS A 236 -1.75 2.89 -24.35
C CYS A 236 -0.81 4.10 -24.45
N LEU A 237 0.45 3.93 -24.03
CA LEU A 237 1.44 5.03 -24.02
C LEU A 237 1.81 5.51 -25.41
N MET A 238 1.73 4.63 -26.41
CA MET A 238 1.96 4.97 -27.81
C MET A 238 0.71 5.52 -28.51
N GLY A 239 -0.47 5.49 -27.85
CA GLY A 239 -1.74 5.96 -28.40
C GLY A 239 -2.35 5.01 -29.45
N TYR A 240 -1.96 3.72 -29.44
CA TYR A 240 -2.44 2.75 -30.44
C TYR A 240 -3.86 2.25 -30.19
N ARG A 241 -4.41 2.48 -29.00
CA ARG A 241 -5.75 2.01 -28.60
C ARG A 241 -6.91 2.96 -28.94
N GLY A 242 -6.62 4.13 -29.50
CA GLY A 242 -7.62 5.00 -30.10
C GLY A 242 -8.56 5.78 -29.16
N PHE A 243 -8.33 5.76 -27.83
CA PHE A 243 -9.16 6.49 -26.85
C PHE A 243 -8.79 7.99 -26.69
N GLY A 244 -7.88 8.51 -27.52
CA GLY A 244 -7.50 9.95 -27.51
C GLY A 244 -6.52 10.35 -26.41
N GLY A 245 -6.00 9.42 -25.60
CA GLY A 245 -5.03 9.66 -24.52
C GLY A 245 -3.76 8.82 -24.63
N HIS A 246 -2.82 9.07 -23.70
CA HIS A 246 -1.57 8.33 -23.56
C HIS A 246 -1.33 7.84 -22.11
N GLY A 247 -2.39 7.65 -21.35
CA GLY A 247 -2.36 7.16 -19.99
C GLY A 247 -2.92 5.76 -19.86
N CYS A 248 -2.37 4.95 -18.94
CA CYS A 248 -2.93 3.64 -18.60
C CYS A 248 -3.02 3.44 -17.08
N LEU A 249 -4.08 2.75 -16.65
CA LEU A 249 -4.30 2.30 -15.28
C LEU A 249 -4.07 0.80 -15.20
N LEU A 250 -3.02 0.38 -14.49
CA LEU A 250 -2.77 -1.02 -14.17
C LEU A 250 -3.38 -1.32 -12.81
N ALA A 251 -4.57 -1.89 -12.82
CA ALA A 251 -5.41 -2.17 -11.67
C ALA A 251 -5.34 -3.64 -11.21
N ASP A 252 -4.33 -4.35 -11.65
CA ASP A 252 -4.06 -5.75 -11.30
C ASP A 252 -3.99 -5.94 -9.78
N GLU A 253 -4.48 -7.06 -9.28
CA GLU A 253 -4.33 -7.42 -7.88
C GLU A 253 -2.87 -7.53 -7.46
N MET A 254 -2.62 -7.56 -6.17
CA MET A 254 -1.25 -7.64 -5.64
C MET A 254 -0.60 -8.98 -6.00
N GLY A 255 0.73 -8.96 -6.23
CA GLY A 255 1.48 -10.17 -6.58
C GLY A 255 1.59 -10.46 -8.08
N LEU A 256 0.81 -9.80 -8.95
CA LEU A 256 0.81 -10.01 -10.40
C LEU A 256 2.03 -9.42 -11.14
N GLY A 257 2.94 -8.73 -10.43
CA GLY A 257 4.19 -8.23 -11.01
C GLY A 257 4.10 -6.85 -11.65
N LYS A 258 3.19 -5.97 -11.17
CA LYS A 258 3.04 -4.59 -11.68
C LYS A 258 4.36 -3.83 -11.82
N THR A 259 5.22 -3.92 -10.80
CA THR A 259 6.53 -3.24 -10.80
C THR A 259 7.45 -3.74 -11.92
N LEU A 260 7.55 -5.06 -12.12
CA LEU A 260 8.36 -5.65 -13.19
C LEU A 260 7.87 -5.24 -14.58
N MET A 261 6.55 -5.32 -14.82
CA MET A 261 5.95 -4.89 -16.09
C MET A 261 6.22 -3.41 -16.35
N THR A 262 6.11 -2.55 -15.33
CA THR A 262 6.36 -1.11 -15.44
C THR A 262 7.84 -0.83 -15.73
N ILE A 263 8.78 -1.47 -15.02
CA ILE A 263 10.24 -1.34 -15.26
C ILE A 263 10.58 -1.74 -16.70
N THR A 264 10.00 -2.83 -17.20
CA THR A 264 10.20 -3.29 -18.58
C THR A 264 9.68 -2.29 -19.59
N THR A 265 8.48 -1.73 -19.36
CA THR A 265 7.91 -0.70 -20.22
C THR A 265 8.78 0.56 -20.23
N ILE A 266 9.24 1.04 -19.05
CA ILE A 266 10.16 2.16 -18.93
C ILE A 266 11.44 1.88 -19.72
N TRP A 267 12.07 0.73 -19.51
CA TRP A 267 13.30 0.34 -20.18
C TRP A 267 13.16 0.32 -21.70
N THR A 268 12.07 -0.28 -22.18
CA THR A 268 11.79 -0.37 -23.61
C THR A 268 11.64 1.02 -24.24
N LEU A 269 10.88 1.93 -23.62
CA LEU A 269 10.65 3.29 -24.12
C LEU A 269 11.89 4.20 -24.03
N LEU A 270 12.79 3.95 -23.07
CA LEU A 270 14.07 4.64 -22.93
C LEU A 270 15.10 4.20 -23.99
N LYS A 271 14.97 3.01 -24.59
CA LYS A 271 15.96 2.42 -25.50
C LYS A 271 15.49 2.33 -26.95
N GLN A 272 14.20 2.23 -27.19
CA GLN A 272 13.66 1.92 -28.51
C GLN A 272 12.58 2.92 -28.91
N ASN A 273 12.42 3.08 -30.22
CA ASN A 273 11.39 3.90 -30.82
C ASN A 273 10.96 3.24 -32.14
N PRO A 274 9.67 3.02 -32.38
CA PRO A 274 9.19 2.43 -33.63
C PRO A 274 9.30 3.37 -34.84
N PHE A 275 9.51 4.68 -34.62
CA PHE A 275 9.64 5.66 -35.71
C PHE A 275 11.11 5.91 -36.05
N MET A 276 11.47 5.82 -37.33
CA MET A 276 12.86 5.83 -37.80
C MET A 276 13.60 7.14 -37.51
N GLU A 277 12.91 8.27 -37.54
CA GLU A 277 13.55 9.61 -37.46
C GLU A 277 13.78 10.14 -36.04
N LYS A 278 13.23 9.49 -35.04
CA LYS A 278 13.24 9.98 -33.65
C LYS A 278 14.19 9.19 -32.77
N GLY A 279 14.79 9.86 -31.76
CA GLY A 279 15.53 9.22 -30.67
C GLY A 279 14.63 8.28 -29.84
N ALA A 280 14.96 8.03 -28.58
CA ALA A 280 14.09 7.25 -27.68
C ALA A 280 12.69 7.88 -27.53
N VAL A 281 11.67 7.08 -27.25
CA VAL A 281 10.29 7.58 -27.01
C VAL A 281 10.23 8.42 -25.74
N VAL A 282 11.04 8.06 -24.74
CA VAL A 282 11.12 8.70 -23.42
C VAL A 282 12.58 8.93 -23.06
N ASN A 283 12.92 10.09 -22.51
CA ASN A 283 14.27 10.43 -22.04
C ASN A 283 14.33 10.55 -20.51
N LYS A 284 13.29 11.15 -19.88
CA LYS A 284 13.22 11.39 -18.45
C LYS A 284 11.92 10.86 -17.87
N VAL A 285 12.03 10.05 -16.83
CA VAL A 285 10.91 9.39 -16.15
C VAL A 285 10.83 9.87 -14.70
N LEU A 286 9.63 10.23 -14.26
CA LEU A 286 9.32 10.52 -12.87
C LEU A 286 8.50 9.37 -12.30
N VAL A 287 9.00 8.72 -11.25
CA VAL A 287 8.26 7.70 -10.47
C VAL A 287 7.88 8.30 -9.13
N VAL A 288 6.59 8.37 -8.84
CA VAL A 288 6.05 8.87 -7.58
C VAL A 288 5.43 7.71 -6.82
N CYS A 289 5.91 7.45 -5.61
CA CYS A 289 5.48 6.31 -4.81
C CYS A 289 5.44 6.67 -3.31
N PRO A 290 4.82 5.86 -2.45
CA PRO A 290 4.95 5.99 -0.99
C PRO A 290 6.42 5.97 -0.56
N VAL A 291 6.75 6.75 0.50
CA VAL A 291 8.14 6.91 0.98
C VAL A 291 8.87 5.58 1.24
N THR A 292 8.14 4.59 1.69
CA THR A 292 8.65 3.24 2.02
C THR A 292 8.98 2.39 0.80
N LEU A 293 8.44 2.74 -0.37
CA LEU A 293 8.68 2.02 -1.63
C LEU A 293 9.85 2.59 -2.44
N ILE A 294 10.40 3.75 -2.09
CA ILE A 294 11.52 4.37 -2.83
C ILE A 294 12.73 3.40 -2.93
N SER A 295 13.13 2.84 -1.79
CA SER A 295 14.25 1.89 -1.76
C SER A 295 13.92 0.60 -2.53
N ASN A 296 12.67 0.12 -2.44
CA ASN A 296 12.21 -1.05 -3.17
C ASN A 296 12.26 -0.82 -4.70
N TRP A 297 11.78 0.32 -5.18
CA TRP A 297 11.89 0.68 -6.60
C TRP A 297 13.33 0.67 -7.09
N ARG A 298 14.27 1.25 -6.32
CA ARG A 298 15.70 1.24 -6.66
C ARG A 298 16.26 -0.18 -6.72
N GLN A 299 15.90 -1.04 -5.75
CA GLN A 299 16.33 -2.44 -5.72
C GLN A 299 15.74 -3.24 -6.88
N GLU A 300 14.45 -3.06 -7.21
CA GLU A 300 13.80 -3.74 -8.33
C GLU A 300 14.41 -3.33 -9.69
N PHE A 301 14.73 -2.05 -9.90
CA PHE A 301 15.47 -1.63 -11.10
C PHE A 301 16.83 -2.32 -11.19
N ARG A 302 17.58 -2.43 -10.09
CA ARG A 302 18.88 -3.12 -10.06
C ARG A 302 18.74 -4.63 -10.26
N LYS A 303 17.76 -5.24 -9.64
CA LYS A 303 17.48 -6.68 -9.75
C LYS A 303 17.21 -7.09 -11.20
N TRP A 304 16.35 -6.35 -11.89
CA TRP A 304 15.88 -6.73 -13.23
C TRP A 304 16.77 -6.22 -14.36
N LEU A 305 17.38 -5.07 -14.23
CA LEU A 305 18.21 -4.48 -15.28
C LEU A 305 19.72 -4.58 -14.99
N GLY A 306 20.12 -4.97 -13.77
CA GLY A 306 21.51 -4.92 -13.34
C GLY A 306 21.97 -3.50 -12.96
N ALA A 307 23.12 -3.41 -12.30
CA ALA A 307 23.63 -2.15 -11.76
C ALA A 307 24.07 -1.14 -12.83
N ASN A 308 24.42 -1.62 -14.04
CA ASN A 308 25.10 -0.81 -15.05
C ASN A 308 24.21 -0.34 -16.22
N LYS A 309 23.00 -0.91 -16.38
CA LYS A 309 22.14 -0.59 -17.53
C LYS A 309 21.36 0.71 -17.36
N LEU A 310 20.93 1.05 -16.12
CA LEU A 310 20.11 2.22 -15.86
C LEU A 310 20.45 2.85 -14.50
N ASN A 311 20.73 4.15 -14.50
CA ASN A 311 20.96 4.91 -13.28
C ASN A 311 19.67 5.55 -12.79
N VAL A 312 19.31 5.24 -11.52
CA VAL A 312 18.10 5.73 -10.86
C VAL A 312 18.49 6.68 -9.73
N LEU A 313 18.01 7.93 -9.80
CA LEU A 313 18.14 8.89 -8.71
C LEU A 313 16.98 8.74 -7.73
N THR A 314 17.29 8.71 -6.43
CA THR A 314 16.30 8.68 -5.37
C THR A 314 16.51 9.80 -4.37
N LEU A 315 15.47 10.54 -4.01
CA LEU A 315 15.56 11.62 -3.03
C LEU A 315 15.37 11.06 -1.60
N ASN A 316 16.36 10.35 -1.08
CA ASN A 316 16.31 9.76 0.25
C ASN A 316 17.53 10.05 1.12
N ASN A 317 18.52 10.75 0.59
CA ASN A 317 19.73 11.06 1.35
C ASN A 317 19.52 12.34 2.15
N PRO A 318 19.46 12.31 3.49
CA PRO A 318 19.27 13.51 4.31
C PRO A 318 20.44 14.51 4.25
N MET A 319 21.57 14.12 3.66
CA MET A 319 22.74 14.99 3.50
C MET A 319 22.89 15.55 2.07
N SER A 320 22.08 15.11 1.11
CA SER A 320 22.13 15.67 -0.25
C SER A 320 21.35 16.99 -0.33
N ASN A 321 21.82 17.91 -1.17
CA ASN A 321 21.03 19.06 -1.56
C ASN A 321 20.01 18.61 -2.62
N GLU A 322 18.85 18.12 -2.15
CA GLU A 322 17.81 17.55 -3.00
C GLU A 322 17.37 18.48 -4.13
N LYS A 323 17.36 19.81 -3.87
CA LYS A 323 17.07 20.81 -4.91
C LYS A 323 18.09 20.78 -6.03
N GLN A 324 19.37 20.76 -5.68
CA GLN A 324 20.47 20.72 -6.66
C GLN A 324 20.49 19.39 -7.41
N ASP A 325 20.18 18.27 -6.73
CA ASP A 325 20.10 16.95 -7.34
C ASP A 325 18.98 16.88 -8.40
N ILE A 326 17.81 17.48 -8.14
CA ILE A 326 16.70 17.57 -9.11
C ILE A 326 17.12 18.43 -10.32
N LEU A 327 17.74 19.59 -10.09
CA LEU A 327 18.20 20.46 -11.18
C LEU A 327 19.29 19.79 -12.02
N ASN A 328 20.21 19.08 -11.38
CA ASN A 328 21.26 18.31 -12.06
C ASN A 328 20.66 17.15 -12.85
N PHE A 329 19.63 16.47 -12.32
CA PHE A 329 18.88 15.44 -13.04
C PHE A 329 18.29 16.00 -14.34
N GLY A 330 17.74 17.21 -14.32
CA GLY A 330 17.20 17.85 -15.52
C GLY A 330 18.26 18.17 -16.58
N LYS A 331 19.43 18.60 -16.15
CA LYS A 331 20.52 19.07 -17.04
C LYS A 331 21.41 17.93 -17.55
N LEU A 332 21.64 16.90 -16.76
CA LEU A 332 22.59 15.83 -17.06
C LEU A 332 21.85 14.56 -17.53
N ASN A 333 22.44 13.85 -18.50
CA ASN A 333 21.90 12.58 -18.99
C ASN A 333 22.40 11.34 -18.21
N VAL A 334 23.04 11.54 -17.06
CA VAL A 334 23.55 10.45 -16.22
C VAL A 334 22.40 9.63 -15.64
N TYR A 335 21.34 10.30 -15.17
CA TYR A 335 20.15 9.69 -14.62
C TYR A 335 18.96 9.86 -15.57
N GLN A 336 18.24 8.78 -15.84
CA GLN A 336 17.05 8.78 -16.69
C GLN A 336 15.75 8.62 -15.90
N VAL A 337 15.84 8.06 -14.67
CA VAL A 337 14.70 7.85 -13.79
C VAL A 337 14.92 8.55 -12.45
N LEU A 338 13.93 9.34 -12.03
CA LEU A 338 13.88 9.99 -10.73
C LEU A 338 12.74 9.35 -9.91
N VAL A 339 13.05 8.84 -8.72
CA VAL A 339 12.04 8.27 -7.79
C VAL A 339 11.87 9.19 -6.59
N VAL A 340 10.64 9.66 -6.37
CA VAL A 340 10.28 10.58 -5.28
C VAL A 340 9.05 10.09 -4.53
N ASN A 341 8.85 10.54 -3.29
CA ASN A 341 7.58 10.32 -2.62
C ASN A 341 6.59 11.47 -2.87
N TYR A 342 5.32 11.21 -2.57
CA TYR A 342 4.23 12.17 -2.75
C TYR A 342 4.44 13.47 -1.95
N GLU A 343 5.02 13.39 -0.77
CA GLU A 343 5.29 14.52 0.12
C GLU A 343 6.42 15.40 -0.44
N LYS A 344 7.52 14.81 -0.92
CA LYS A 344 8.65 15.53 -1.55
C LYS A 344 8.27 16.13 -2.90
N LEU A 345 7.36 15.51 -3.65
CA LEU A 345 6.81 16.10 -4.86
C LEU A 345 6.16 17.47 -4.58
N VAL A 346 5.48 17.61 -3.45
CA VAL A 346 4.88 18.90 -3.05
C VAL A 346 5.95 19.88 -2.55
N ALA A 347 6.94 19.39 -1.79
CA ALA A 347 8.00 20.20 -1.20
C ALA A 347 8.99 20.77 -2.23
N HIS A 348 9.23 20.04 -3.32
CA HIS A 348 10.19 20.40 -4.38
C HIS A 348 9.51 20.65 -5.74
N PHE A 349 8.28 21.15 -5.70
CA PHE A 349 7.48 21.33 -6.92
C PHE A 349 8.15 22.27 -7.93
N ASP A 350 8.75 23.38 -7.45
CA ASP A 350 9.37 24.39 -8.31
C ASP A 350 10.57 23.81 -9.07
N GLU A 351 11.42 23.05 -8.39
CA GLU A 351 12.58 22.40 -9.00
C GLU A 351 12.15 21.28 -9.96
N LEU A 352 11.12 20.52 -9.63
CA LEU A 352 10.57 19.47 -10.50
C LEU A 352 9.90 20.05 -11.74
N SER A 353 9.25 21.20 -11.64
CA SER A 353 8.62 21.89 -12.77
C SER A 353 9.62 22.41 -13.81
N ALA A 354 10.87 22.67 -13.38
CA ALA A 354 11.97 23.06 -14.28
C ALA A 354 12.51 21.87 -15.09
N VAL A 355 12.15 20.62 -14.78
CA VAL A 355 12.60 19.41 -15.47
C VAL A 355 11.51 18.96 -16.45
N LYS A 356 11.89 18.74 -17.72
CA LYS A 356 10.98 18.16 -18.71
C LYS A 356 10.93 16.64 -18.55
N PHE A 357 9.85 16.13 -17.98
CA PHE A 357 9.57 14.71 -17.91
C PHE A 357 8.71 14.27 -19.09
N ASP A 358 8.97 13.07 -19.63
CA ASP A 358 8.23 12.49 -20.75
C ASP A 358 7.24 11.41 -20.28
N LEU A 359 7.53 10.77 -19.13
CA LEU A 359 6.70 9.71 -18.55
C LEU A 359 6.60 9.90 -17.02
N LEU A 360 5.36 9.81 -16.53
CA LEU A 360 5.02 9.77 -15.11
C LEU A 360 4.53 8.38 -14.73
N VAL A 361 5.04 7.85 -13.64
CA VAL A 361 4.51 6.63 -13.00
C VAL A 361 4.05 6.98 -11.58
N CYS A 362 2.80 6.72 -11.25
CA CYS A 362 2.25 6.88 -9.91
C CYS A 362 1.95 5.51 -9.31
N ASP A 363 2.73 5.09 -8.31
CA ASP A 363 2.49 3.85 -7.57
C ASP A 363 1.56 4.10 -6.39
N GLU A 364 0.70 3.14 -6.08
CA GLU A 364 -0.40 3.27 -5.12
C GLU A 364 -1.31 4.49 -5.44
N GLY A 365 -1.76 4.54 -6.70
CA GLY A 365 -2.51 5.66 -7.28
C GLY A 365 -3.83 5.99 -6.59
N HIS A 366 -4.35 5.11 -5.75
CA HIS A 366 -5.50 5.39 -4.88
C HIS A 366 -5.27 6.60 -3.94
N ARG A 367 -4.03 7.07 -3.76
CA ARG A 367 -3.71 8.32 -3.05
C ARG A 367 -4.09 9.60 -3.80
N LEU A 368 -4.42 9.51 -5.09
CA LEU A 368 -4.76 10.63 -5.97
C LEU A 368 -6.27 10.89 -6.13
N LYS A 369 -7.11 10.28 -5.32
CA LYS A 369 -8.56 10.27 -5.45
C LYS A 369 -9.26 11.60 -5.16
N ASN A 370 -8.68 12.45 -4.33
CA ASN A 370 -9.30 13.70 -3.90
C ASN A 370 -8.84 14.85 -4.78
N SER A 371 -9.80 15.51 -5.48
CA SER A 371 -9.54 16.66 -6.34
C SER A 371 -8.95 17.88 -5.61
N ALA A 372 -9.22 18.03 -4.31
CA ALA A 372 -8.63 19.09 -3.48
C ALA A 372 -7.18 18.80 -3.04
N ASN A 373 -6.63 17.62 -3.39
CA ASN A 373 -5.30 17.20 -2.97
C ASN A 373 -4.20 18.03 -3.67
N LYS A 374 -3.35 18.70 -2.89
CA LYS A 374 -2.19 19.45 -3.39
C LYS A 374 -1.27 18.61 -4.29
N VAL A 375 -1.13 17.32 -3.99
CA VAL A 375 -0.34 16.37 -4.77
C VAL A 375 -0.88 16.24 -6.19
N LEU A 376 -2.20 15.99 -6.33
CA LEU A 376 -2.84 15.84 -7.63
C LEU A 376 -2.73 17.12 -8.45
N ASN A 377 -3.00 18.28 -7.84
CA ASN A 377 -2.89 19.57 -8.50
C ASN A 377 -1.46 19.85 -9.00
N ASN A 378 -0.44 19.49 -8.23
CA ASN A 378 0.95 19.63 -8.65
C ASN A 378 1.29 18.68 -9.81
N LEU A 379 0.82 17.43 -9.78
CA LEU A 379 1.02 16.48 -10.88
C LEU A 379 0.33 16.94 -12.18
N ILE A 380 -0.85 17.55 -12.09
CA ILE A 380 -1.55 18.13 -13.25
C ILE A 380 -0.71 19.29 -13.84
N LYS A 381 -0.18 20.18 -12.98
CA LYS A 381 0.64 21.32 -13.40
C LYS A 381 1.96 20.91 -14.07
N LEU A 382 2.56 19.75 -13.72
CA LEU A 382 3.73 19.22 -14.40
C LEU A 382 3.49 18.86 -15.86
N ASN A 383 2.23 18.71 -16.28
CA ASN A 383 1.79 18.48 -17.66
C ASN A 383 2.57 17.39 -18.41
N ILE A 384 2.80 16.24 -17.76
CA ILE A 384 3.53 15.12 -18.34
C ILE A 384 2.60 14.35 -19.29
N PRO A 385 2.96 14.13 -20.57
CA PRO A 385 2.07 13.60 -21.58
C PRO A 385 1.72 12.14 -21.40
N LYS A 386 2.68 11.30 -20.97
CA LYS A 386 2.49 9.85 -20.78
C LYS A 386 2.39 9.54 -19.30
N LYS A 387 1.36 8.78 -18.90
CA LYS A 387 1.11 8.49 -17.48
C LYS A 387 0.80 7.00 -17.27
N ILE A 388 1.41 6.40 -16.28
CA ILE A 388 1.08 5.07 -15.76
C ILE A 388 0.62 5.24 -14.32
N VAL A 389 -0.55 4.73 -13.98
CA VAL A 389 -1.02 4.65 -12.61
C VAL A 389 -1.12 3.18 -12.21
N LEU A 390 -0.47 2.83 -11.10
CA LEU A 390 -0.49 1.48 -10.52
C LEU A 390 -1.33 1.51 -9.26
N THR A 391 -2.27 0.59 -9.14
CA THR A 391 -3.07 0.41 -7.92
C THR A 391 -3.58 -1.01 -7.81
N GLY A 392 -3.70 -1.55 -6.60
CA GLY A 392 -4.38 -2.83 -6.38
C GLY A 392 -5.89 -2.66 -6.19
N THR A 393 -6.35 -1.41 -5.95
CA THR A 393 -7.75 -1.11 -5.63
C THR A 393 -8.15 0.20 -6.32
N PRO A 394 -8.51 0.16 -7.61
CA PRO A 394 -8.77 1.38 -8.41
C PRO A 394 -10.03 2.13 -7.99
N ILE A 395 -11.04 1.41 -7.51
CA ILE A 395 -12.28 1.97 -6.98
C ILE A 395 -12.46 1.42 -5.57
N GLN A 396 -12.44 2.29 -4.56
CA GLN A 396 -12.64 1.84 -3.19
C GLN A 396 -14.06 2.13 -2.70
N ASN A 397 -14.63 3.29 -3.02
CA ASN A 397 -15.94 3.67 -2.48
C ASN A 397 -16.79 4.56 -3.40
N GLU A 398 -16.24 5.41 -4.27
CA GLU A 398 -17.03 6.45 -4.95
C GLU A 398 -16.66 6.63 -6.42
N LEU A 399 -17.67 6.77 -7.29
CA LEU A 399 -17.51 7.09 -8.71
C LEU A 399 -16.91 8.48 -8.95
N VAL A 400 -17.03 9.41 -8.01
CA VAL A 400 -16.38 10.73 -8.04
C VAL A 400 -14.87 10.60 -7.95
N GLU A 401 -14.37 9.72 -7.06
CA GLU A 401 -12.93 9.42 -6.95
C GLU A 401 -12.40 8.79 -8.24
N PHE A 402 -13.17 7.86 -8.81
CA PHE A 402 -12.86 7.25 -10.11
C PHE A 402 -12.76 8.29 -11.21
N HIS A 403 -13.77 9.16 -11.36
CA HIS A 403 -13.75 10.27 -12.34
C HIS A 403 -12.48 11.13 -12.17
N THR A 404 -12.14 11.50 -10.93
CA THR A 404 -10.95 12.31 -10.64
C THR A 404 -9.66 11.63 -11.13
N LEU A 405 -9.52 10.34 -10.86
CA LEU A 405 -8.35 9.56 -11.29
C LEU A 405 -8.26 9.43 -12.81
N ILE A 406 -9.39 9.12 -13.47
CA ILE A 406 -9.42 8.95 -14.92
C ILE A 406 -9.20 10.28 -15.65
N SER A 407 -9.82 11.37 -15.17
CA SER A 407 -9.60 12.72 -15.72
C SER A 407 -8.15 13.19 -15.57
N PHE A 408 -7.46 12.80 -14.48
CA PHE A 408 -6.02 13.02 -14.34
C PHE A 408 -5.23 12.20 -15.35
N LEU A 409 -5.57 10.93 -15.50
CA LEU A 409 -4.85 10.00 -16.37
C LEU A 409 -4.98 10.37 -17.85
N ASN A 410 -6.20 10.53 -18.31
CA ASN A 410 -6.57 10.84 -19.70
C ASN A 410 -7.57 12.00 -19.73
N PRO A 411 -7.12 13.27 -19.71
CA PRO A 411 -8.01 14.42 -19.75
C PRO A 411 -8.87 14.41 -21.02
N GLY A 412 -10.18 14.65 -20.85
CA GLY A 412 -11.15 14.73 -21.95
C GLY A 412 -11.79 13.41 -22.39
N VAL A 413 -11.35 12.26 -21.85
CA VAL A 413 -12.00 10.95 -22.14
C VAL A 413 -13.35 10.83 -21.42
N LEU A 414 -13.43 11.30 -20.17
CA LEU A 414 -14.70 11.43 -19.46
C LEU A 414 -15.22 12.87 -19.54
N PRO A 415 -16.56 13.07 -19.56
CA PRO A 415 -17.14 14.41 -19.51
C PRO A 415 -16.81 15.11 -18.18
N GLU A 416 -17.00 16.43 -18.11
CA GLU A 416 -16.82 17.20 -16.88
C GLU A 416 -17.63 16.61 -15.72
N LEU A 417 -17.13 16.79 -14.48
CA LEU A 417 -17.69 16.16 -13.28
C LEU A 417 -19.20 16.35 -13.13
N LYS A 418 -19.74 17.54 -13.43
CA LYS A 418 -21.19 17.82 -13.34
C LYS A 418 -22.00 16.98 -14.34
N LEU A 419 -21.53 16.87 -15.59
CA LEU A 419 -22.14 16.03 -16.62
C LEU A 419 -21.96 14.53 -16.28
N PHE A 420 -20.80 14.16 -15.78
CA PHE A 420 -20.53 12.80 -15.34
C PHE A 420 -21.44 12.38 -14.17
N GLN A 421 -21.66 13.27 -13.20
CA GLN A 421 -22.62 13.04 -12.12
C GLN A 421 -24.04 12.79 -12.65
N ARG A 422 -24.48 13.64 -13.59
CA ARG A 422 -25.82 13.51 -14.15
C ARG A 422 -26.00 12.25 -15.01
N ASN A 423 -25.02 11.94 -15.86
CA ASN A 423 -25.15 10.92 -16.90
C ASN A 423 -24.77 9.52 -16.37
N PHE A 424 -23.85 9.42 -15.41
CA PHE A 424 -23.33 8.14 -14.91
C PHE A 424 -23.63 7.95 -13.42
N ILE A 425 -23.18 8.87 -12.55
CA ILE A 425 -23.27 8.64 -11.09
C ILE A 425 -24.73 8.54 -10.65
N THR A 426 -25.57 9.52 -10.99
CA THR A 426 -26.96 9.56 -10.52
C THR A 426 -27.77 8.35 -10.99
N PRO A 427 -27.76 7.95 -12.29
CA PRO A 427 -28.50 6.76 -12.73
C PRO A 427 -27.98 5.46 -12.10
N ILE A 428 -26.65 5.30 -12.01
CA ILE A 428 -26.03 4.13 -11.41
C ILE A 428 -26.37 4.06 -9.91
N SER A 429 -26.29 5.19 -9.19
CA SER A 429 -26.61 5.22 -7.75
C SER A 429 -28.10 4.95 -7.50
N ARG A 430 -29.01 5.53 -8.34
CA ARG A 430 -30.45 5.25 -8.23
C ARG A 430 -30.79 3.78 -8.51
N ALA A 431 -30.18 3.18 -9.51
CA ALA A 431 -30.38 1.76 -9.80
C ALA A 431 -29.87 0.83 -8.71
N ARG A 432 -28.93 1.32 -7.91
CA ARG A 432 -28.32 0.60 -6.77
C ARG A 432 -28.97 0.91 -5.44
N ASP A 433 -29.86 1.88 -5.39
CA ASP A 433 -30.60 2.18 -4.17
C ASP A 433 -31.47 0.97 -3.78
N ILE A 434 -31.40 0.60 -2.49
CA ILE A 434 -32.17 -0.51 -1.91
C ILE A 434 -33.66 -0.31 -2.15
N ASN A 435 -34.10 0.94 -2.11
CA ASN A 435 -35.50 1.33 -2.29
C ASN A 435 -35.92 1.45 -3.78
N CYS A 436 -35.03 1.12 -4.71
CA CYS A 436 -35.36 1.11 -6.14
C CYS A 436 -35.99 -0.23 -6.52
N PHE A 437 -37.30 -0.27 -6.67
CA PHE A 437 -38.05 -1.46 -7.09
C PHE A 437 -38.42 -1.42 -8.58
N ASP A 438 -38.16 -0.29 -9.28
CA ASP A 438 -38.45 -0.14 -10.68
C ASP A 438 -37.43 -0.91 -11.55
N PRO A 439 -37.88 -1.93 -12.29
CA PRO A 439 -37.00 -2.75 -13.13
C PRO A 439 -36.41 -1.93 -14.30
N GLU A 440 -37.10 -0.90 -14.79
CA GLU A 440 -36.57 -0.05 -15.87
C GLU A 440 -35.41 0.82 -15.37
N VAL A 441 -35.51 1.37 -14.14
CA VAL A 441 -34.45 2.15 -13.51
C VAL A 441 -33.21 1.26 -13.25
N LYS A 442 -33.43 0.02 -12.82
CA LYS A 442 -32.33 -0.96 -12.61
C LYS A 442 -31.64 -1.29 -13.92
N LYS A 443 -32.39 -1.67 -14.93
CA LYS A 443 -31.87 -2.00 -16.27
C LYS A 443 -31.09 -0.83 -16.86
N ARG A 444 -31.66 0.39 -16.80
CA ARG A 444 -30.98 1.60 -17.26
C ARG A 444 -29.67 1.88 -16.53
N GLY A 445 -29.62 1.67 -15.21
CA GLY A 445 -28.40 1.84 -14.44
C GLY A 445 -27.32 0.81 -14.77
N GLU A 446 -27.73 -0.43 -15.07
CA GLU A 446 -26.83 -1.49 -15.56
C GLU A 446 -26.28 -1.16 -16.95
N GLU A 447 -27.13 -0.74 -17.88
CA GLU A 447 -26.71 -0.30 -19.23
C GLU A 447 -25.70 0.85 -19.16
N ILE A 448 -25.93 1.85 -18.29
CA ILE A 448 -25.01 2.98 -18.10
C ILE A 448 -23.72 2.53 -17.42
N SER A 449 -23.79 1.59 -16.48
CA SER A 449 -22.59 0.98 -15.86
C SER A 449 -21.75 0.25 -16.90
N GLN A 450 -22.38 -0.52 -17.79
CA GLN A 450 -21.72 -1.23 -18.89
C GLN A 450 -21.07 -0.24 -19.88
N GLN A 451 -21.76 0.83 -20.24
CA GLN A 451 -21.19 1.91 -21.09
C GLN A 451 -19.94 2.53 -20.45
N LEU A 452 -19.93 2.75 -19.12
CA LEU A 452 -18.75 3.27 -18.41
C LEU A 452 -17.58 2.28 -18.46
N ILE A 453 -17.85 0.99 -18.31
CA ILE A 453 -16.85 -0.09 -18.43
C ILE A 453 -16.26 -0.08 -19.85
N GLU A 454 -17.09 -0.06 -20.89
CA GLU A 454 -16.67 -0.05 -22.29
C GLU A 454 -15.80 1.16 -22.63
N LEU A 455 -16.17 2.35 -22.14
CA LEU A 455 -15.36 3.57 -22.31
C LEU A 455 -13.97 3.47 -21.66
N THR A 456 -13.86 2.75 -20.56
CA THR A 456 -12.64 2.73 -19.74
C THR A 456 -11.77 1.48 -19.93
N GLN A 457 -12.31 0.36 -20.39
CA GLN A 457 -11.57 -0.91 -20.63
C GLN A 457 -10.40 -0.75 -21.62
N SER A 458 -10.45 0.24 -22.51
CA SER A 458 -9.38 0.49 -23.48
C SER A 458 -8.06 0.91 -22.83
N PHE A 459 -8.06 1.50 -21.62
CA PHE A 459 -6.88 1.98 -20.90
C PHE A 459 -6.81 1.55 -19.43
N ILE A 460 -7.75 0.73 -18.96
CA ILE A 460 -7.70 0.10 -17.64
C ILE A 460 -7.48 -1.40 -17.83
N LEU A 461 -6.45 -1.95 -17.21
CA LEU A 461 -6.23 -3.39 -17.14
C LEU A 461 -6.37 -3.85 -15.70
N ARG A 462 -7.31 -4.76 -15.47
CA ARG A 462 -7.51 -5.40 -14.16
C ARG A 462 -7.54 -6.91 -14.32
N ARG A 463 -6.76 -7.59 -13.48
CA ARG A 463 -6.74 -9.06 -13.39
C ARG A 463 -6.64 -9.45 -11.93
N THR A 464 -7.27 -10.58 -11.60
CA THR A 464 -7.31 -11.15 -10.26
C THR A 464 -6.17 -12.14 -10.02
N GLN A 465 -5.90 -12.48 -8.77
CA GLN A 465 -4.89 -13.48 -8.39
C GLN A 465 -5.21 -14.89 -8.92
N ALA A 466 -6.44 -15.16 -9.35
CA ALA A 466 -6.83 -16.43 -9.95
C ALA A 466 -5.90 -16.86 -11.10
N ILE A 467 -5.35 -15.91 -11.85
CA ILE A 467 -4.38 -16.19 -12.93
C ILE A 467 -3.08 -16.82 -12.39
N LEU A 468 -2.77 -16.62 -11.12
CA LEU A 468 -1.58 -17.16 -10.47
C LEU A 468 -1.79 -18.56 -9.84
N ALA A 469 -2.98 -19.14 -9.91
CA ALA A 469 -3.29 -20.43 -9.30
C ALA A 469 -2.29 -21.53 -9.67
N ASN A 470 -1.81 -21.53 -10.92
CA ASN A 470 -0.82 -22.51 -11.39
C ASN A 470 0.64 -22.20 -11.00
N TYR A 471 0.91 -21.06 -10.37
CA TYR A 471 2.27 -20.57 -10.09
C TYR A 471 2.54 -20.32 -8.59
N LEU A 472 1.49 -20.22 -7.78
CA LEU A 472 1.60 -20.04 -6.35
C LEU A 472 1.34 -21.35 -5.61
N THR A 473 1.86 -21.47 -4.42
CA THR A 473 1.56 -22.58 -3.52
C THR A 473 0.12 -22.49 -3.03
N GLN A 474 -0.42 -23.61 -2.59
CA GLN A 474 -1.75 -23.67 -2.01
C GLN A 474 -1.93 -22.66 -0.87
N LYS A 475 -3.07 -22.00 -0.84
CA LYS A 475 -3.46 -21.06 0.20
C LYS A 475 -4.71 -21.54 0.93
N THR A 476 -4.64 -21.62 2.24
CA THR A 476 -5.76 -22.00 3.11
C THR A 476 -6.18 -20.77 3.93
N ASP A 477 -7.36 -20.23 3.65
CA ASP A 477 -7.97 -19.14 4.42
C ASP A 477 -8.85 -19.74 5.53
N ILE A 478 -8.55 -19.42 6.78
CA ILE A 478 -9.19 -19.97 8.00
C ILE A 478 -9.80 -18.83 8.80
N LEU A 479 -11.11 -18.80 8.89
CA LEU A 479 -11.84 -17.87 9.74
C LEU A 479 -12.09 -18.56 11.08
N LEU A 480 -11.54 -18.04 12.17
CA LEU A 480 -11.66 -18.59 13.51
C LEU A 480 -12.61 -17.71 14.34
N PHE A 481 -13.73 -18.27 14.71
CA PHE A 481 -14.69 -17.65 15.60
C PHE A 481 -14.40 -18.12 17.04
N VAL A 482 -14.25 -17.15 17.95
CA VAL A 482 -13.78 -17.39 19.32
C VAL A 482 -14.76 -16.81 20.34
N PRO A 483 -15.09 -17.54 21.42
CA PRO A 483 -16.04 -17.06 22.40
C PRO A 483 -15.44 -15.86 23.17
N PRO A 484 -16.23 -14.82 23.48
CA PRO A 484 -15.82 -13.77 24.40
C PRO A 484 -15.70 -14.32 25.82
N THR A 485 -14.75 -13.80 26.60
CA THR A 485 -14.62 -14.15 28.03
C THR A 485 -15.73 -13.51 28.86
N SER A 486 -16.00 -14.06 30.04
CA SER A 486 -16.98 -13.51 30.97
C SER A 486 -16.72 -12.05 31.36
N LEU A 487 -15.44 -11.65 31.42
CA LEU A 487 -15.06 -10.25 31.66
C LEU A 487 -15.40 -9.35 30.46
N GLN A 488 -15.15 -9.83 29.22
CA GLN A 488 -15.52 -9.09 28.02
C GLN A 488 -17.04 -8.88 27.96
N LEU A 489 -17.84 -9.92 28.23
CA LEU A 489 -19.30 -9.83 28.26
C LEU A 489 -19.79 -8.81 29.30
N LYS A 490 -19.25 -8.86 30.52
CA LYS A 490 -19.59 -7.88 31.58
C LYS A 490 -19.27 -6.46 31.17
N LEU A 491 -18.15 -6.23 30.50
CA LEU A 491 -17.76 -4.90 30.02
C LEU A 491 -18.68 -4.40 28.91
N PHE A 492 -19.07 -5.26 28.00
CA PHE A 492 -20.03 -4.93 26.94
C PHE A 492 -21.39 -4.56 27.53
N ASP A 493 -21.92 -5.43 28.41
CA ASP A 493 -23.21 -5.22 29.05
C ASP A 493 -23.22 -3.93 29.88
N TYR A 494 -22.20 -3.70 30.68
CA TYR A 494 -22.05 -2.45 31.44
C TYR A 494 -22.08 -1.20 30.55
N ILE A 495 -21.33 -1.20 29.43
CA ILE A 495 -21.22 -0.04 28.56
C ILE A 495 -22.51 0.18 27.77
N THR A 496 -23.18 -0.86 27.27
CA THR A 496 -24.44 -0.75 26.53
C THR A 496 -25.58 -0.24 27.42
N ASN A 497 -25.57 -0.61 28.68
CA ASN A 497 -26.58 -0.18 29.66
C ASN A 497 -26.35 1.21 30.23
N LEU A 498 -25.26 1.92 29.86
CA LEU A 498 -25.04 3.29 30.32
C LEU A 498 -26.11 4.24 29.76
N LYS A 499 -26.76 5.04 30.65
CA LYS A 499 -27.79 6.04 30.26
C LYS A 499 -27.34 7.04 29.21
N LYS A 500 -26.05 7.26 29.08
CA LYS A 500 -25.42 8.20 28.15
C LYS A 500 -24.91 7.52 26.86
N PHE A 501 -25.16 6.22 26.67
CA PHE A 501 -24.62 5.46 25.52
C PHE A 501 -24.92 6.16 24.18
N ASN A 502 -26.16 6.58 23.96
CA ASN A 502 -26.59 7.24 22.72
C ASN A 502 -26.06 8.68 22.55
N GLN A 503 -25.35 9.25 23.53
CA GLN A 503 -24.78 10.59 23.46
C GLN A 503 -23.35 10.60 22.95
N PHE A 504 -22.70 9.44 22.85
CA PHE A 504 -21.33 9.32 22.35
C PHE A 504 -21.30 9.18 20.84
N GLU A 505 -20.25 9.72 20.21
CA GLU A 505 -20.01 9.52 18.78
C GLU A 505 -19.81 8.02 18.49
N ALA A 506 -20.51 7.49 17.50
CA ALA A 506 -20.46 6.06 17.13
C ALA A 506 -19.04 5.53 16.90
N PHE A 507 -18.16 6.34 16.24
CA PHE A 507 -16.76 5.94 16.02
C PHE A 507 -15.96 5.74 17.31
N THR A 508 -16.27 6.52 18.32
CA THR A 508 -15.60 6.44 19.63
C THR A 508 -16.00 5.15 20.34
N MET A 509 -17.28 4.82 20.29
CA MET A 509 -17.82 3.56 20.87
C MET A 509 -17.30 2.33 20.11
N ILE A 510 -17.25 2.38 18.78
CA ILE A 510 -16.66 1.33 17.94
C ILE A 510 -15.22 1.03 18.37
N ASN A 511 -14.39 2.08 18.57
CA ASN A 511 -13.01 1.89 19.01
C ASN A 511 -12.92 1.26 20.41
N LEU A 512 -13.82 1.61 21.30
CA LEU A 512 -13.88 1.04 22.65
C LEU A 512 -14.23 -0.45 22.59
N PHE A 513 -15.27 -0.81 21.83
CA PHE A 513 -15.70 -2.21 21.64
C PHE A 513 -14.62 -3.06 20.99
N LYS A 514 -13.90 -2.52 19.98
CA LYS A 514 -12.76 -3.22 19.36
C LYS A 514 -11.62 -3.48 20.37
N LYS A 515 -11.37 -2.56 21.29
CA LYS A 515 -10.40 -2.79 22.37
C LYS A 515 -10.85 -3.91 23.30
N ILE A 516 -12.13 -3.97 23.65
CA ILE A 516 -12.68 -5.06 24.47
C ILE A 516 -12.52 -6.40 23.76
N CYS A 517 -12.85 -6.48 22.45
CA CYS A 517 -12.67 -7.70 21.65
C CYS A 517 -11.19 -8.14 21.64
N ASN A 518 -10.24 -7.21 21.49
CA ASN A 518 -8.82 -7.54 21.44
C ASN A 518 -8.27 -7.96 22.82
N SER A 519 -8.50 -7.15 23.86
CA SER A 519 -8.20 -7.48 25.25
C SER A 519 -8.74 -6.40 26.20
N PRO A 520 -9.38 -6.76 27.32
CA PRO A 520 -9.78 -5.82 28.35
C PRO A 520 -8.65 -4.93 28.89
N SER A 521 -7.43 -5.44 28.96
CA SER A 521 -6.26 -4.67 29.44
C SER A 521 -5.98 -3.40 28.63
N LEU A 522 -6.42 -3.31 27.36
CA LEU A 522 -6.26 -2.12 26.52
C LEU A 522 -7.12 -0.93 26.97
N LEU A 523 -8.09 -1.17 27.86
CA LEU A 523 -8.94 -0.14 28.45
C LEU A 523 -8.27 0.58 29.62
N ALA A 524 -7.26 -0.01 30.22
CA ALA A 524 -6.58 0.55 31.40
C ALA A 524 -6.04 1.97 31.15
N ASP A 525 -5.58 2.27 29.93
CA ASP A 525 -5.06 3.57 29.51
C ASP A 525 -6.03 4.36 28.64
N ASP A 526 -7.29 3.95 28.55
CA ASP A 526 -8.29 4.66 27.73
C ASP A 526 -8.94 5.78 28.52
N GLU A 527 -8.77 7.00 28.04
CA GLU A 527 -9.31 8.20 28.72
C GLU A 527 -10.84 8.26 28.70
N LEU A 528 -11.48 7.75 27.62
CA LEU A 528 -12.92 7.71 27.55
C LEU A 528 -13.46 6.68 28.55
N PHE A 529 -12.91 5.47 28.56
CA PHE A 529 -13.29 4.41 29.46
C PHE A 529 -13.21 4.90 30.93
N LYS A 530 -12.10 5.53 31.31
CA LYS A 530 -11.92 6.12 32.64
C LYS A 530 -12.96 7.20 33.02
N LYS A 531 -13.52 7.90 32.03
CA LYS A 531 -14.53 8.95 32.23
C LYS A 531 -15.95 8.41 32.33
N ILE A 532 -16.24 7.29 31.64
CA ILE A 532 -17.62 6.77 31.55
C ILE A 532 -17.89 5.62 32.51
N VAL A 533 -16.83 4.91 32.94
CA VAL A 533 -16.94 3.75 33.82
C VAL A 533 -16.60 4.15 35.25
N GLU A 534 -17.60 4.10 36.13
CA GLU A 534 -17.47 4.39 37.56
C GLU A 534 -17.05 3.14 38.35
N GLU A 535 -17.38 1.95 37.85
CA GLU A 535 -17.07 0.67 38.47
C GLU A 535 -15.61 0.25 38.26
N LYS A 536 -15.00 -0.36 39.26
CA LYS A 536 -13.64 -0.88 39.18
C LYS A 536 -13.65 -2.30 38.63
N PHE A 537 -13.18 -2.46 37.39
CA PHE A 537 -12.95 -3.76 36.76
C PHE A 537 -11.49 -4.20 36.91
N ASN A 538 -11.27 -5.47 37.18
CA ASN A 538 -9.94 -6.06 37.10
C ASN A 538 -9.62 -6.39 35.63
N LEU A 539 -9.00 -5.41 34.93
CA LEU A 539 -8.70 -5.47 33.50
C LEU A 539 -7.53 -6.42 33.21
N GLY A 540 -7.81 -7.70 33.08
CA GLY A 540 -6.82 -8.71 32.71
C GLY A 540 -6.48 -8.73 31.20
N MET A 541 -5.38 -9.40 30.85
CA MET A 541 -4.96 -9.57 29.44
C MET A 541 -5.83 -10.62 28.70
N ALA A 542 -6.47 -11.52 29.41
CA ALA A 542 -7.21 -12.63 28.83
C ALA A 542 -8.41 -12.14 28.00
N SER A 543 -8.52 -12.62 26.77
CA SER A 543 -9.64 -12.45 25.84
C SER A 543 -9.82 -13.73 25.05
N GLY A 544 -10.98 -13.91 24.43
CA GLY A 544 -11.20 -15.06 23.54
C GLY A 544 -10.10 -15.21 22.50
N LYS A 545 -9.68 -14.10 21.87
CA LYS A 545 -8.58 -14.08 20.87
C LYS A 545 -7.24 -14.49 21.46
N ILE A 546 -6.87 -14.02 22.65
CA ILE A 546 -5.59 -14.39 23.29
C ILE A 546 -5.61 -15.85 23.75
N ASN A 547 -6.75 -16.36 24.19
CA ASN A 547 -6.91 -17.74 24.62
C ASN A 547 -6.61 -18.74 23.49
N ILE A 548 -6.97 -18.43 22.25
CA ILE A 548 -6.61 -19.25 21.09
C ILE A 548 -5.25 -18.90 20.52
N LEU A 549 -4.84 -17.63 20.56
CA LEU A 549 -3.57 -17.19 19.98
C LEU A 549 -2.37 -17.89 20.63
N VAL A 550 -2.36 -18.00 21.95
CA VAL A 550 -1.22 -18.59 22.69
C VAL A 550 -0.98 -20.05 22.29
N PRO A 551 -1.95 -20.97 22.40
CA PRO A 551 -1.75 -22.36 21.95
C PRO A 551 -1.40 -22.43 20.45
N LEU A 552 -2.04 -21.61 19.59
CA LEU A 552 -1.75 -21.59 18.16
C LEU A 552 -0.29 -21.19 17.86
N LEU A 553 0.23 -20.18 18.54
CA LEU A 553 1.64 -19.77 18.40
C LEU A 553 2.61 -20.87 18.83
N LEU A 554 2.33 -21.55 19.94
CA LEU A 554 3.18 -22.62 20.48
C LEU A 554 3.17 -23.85 19.55
N GLU A 555 2.00 -24.27 19.08
CA GLU A 555 1.89 -25.40 18.16
C GLU A 555 2.57 -25.12 16.81
N ILE A 556 2.37 -23.95 16.22
CA ILE A 556 3.06 -23.59 14.97
C ILE A 556 4.58 -23.53 15.18
N ALA A 557 5.05 -22.97 16.31
CA ALA A 557 6.48 -22.93 16.63
C ALA A 557 7.04 -24.35 16.82
N SER A 558 6.28 -25.28 17.41
CA SER A 558 6.67 -26.70 17.55
C SER A 558 6.83 -27.41 16.21
N LEU A 559 6.09 -26.96 15.16
CA LEU A 559 6.22 -27.44 13.77
C LEU A 559 7.44 -26.86 13.06
N GLY A 560 8.20 -25.95 13.68
CA GLY A 560 9.33 -25.25 13.07
C GLY A 560 8.91 -24.25 11.96
N GLU A 561 7.67 -23.77 11.99
CA GLU A 561 7.15 -22.82 11.02
C GLU A 561 7.16 -21.38 11.57
N LYS A 562 7.42 -20.41 10.67
CA LYS A 562 7.43 -18.99 11.03
C LYS A 562 6.06 -18.37 10.85
N ILE A 563 5.79 -17.38 11.72
CA ILE A 563 4.48 -16.73 11.82
C ILE A 563 4.62 -15.24 11.54
N VAL A 564 3.71 -14.68 10.75
CA VAL A 564 3.47 -13.24 10.67
C VAL A 564 2.22 -12.91 11.47
N LEU A 565 2.35 -12.11 12.54
CA LEU A 565 1.25 -11.70 13.40
C LEU A 565 0.93 -10.22 13.16
N ILE A 566 -0.28 -9.91 12.70
CA ILE A 566 -0.69 -8.59 12.24
C ILE A 566 -1.78 -8.01 13.12
N SER A 567 -1.65 -6.72 13.46
CA SER A 567 -2.72 -5.93 14.07
C SER A 567 -2.79 -4.52 13.45
N ASN A 568 -3.99 -3.96 13.42
CA ASN A 568 -4.28 -2.60 12.97
C ASN A 568 -3.89 -1.53 14.01
N TYR A 569 -3.69 -1.91 15.26
CA TYR A 569 -3.47 -1.01 16.40
C TYR A 569 -2.10 -1.22 17.04
N THR A 570 -1.35 -0.12 17.21
CA THR A 570 -0.01 -0.17 17.85
C THR A 570 -0.07 -0.61 19.32
N LYS A 571 -1.10 -0.17 20.07
CA LYS A 571 -1.30 -0.63 21.46
C LYS A 571 -1.59 -2.14 21.55
N THR A 572 -2.29 -2.70 20.57
CA THR A 572 -2.48 -4.15 20.47
C THR A 572 -1.15 -4.84 20.16
N LEU A 573 -0.29 -4.29 19.31
CA LEU A 573 1.06 -4.83 19.07
C LEU A 573 1.91 -4.80 20.35
N ASP A 574 1.81 -3.76 21.19
CA ASP A 574 2.49 -3.68 22.48
C ASP A 574 2.04 -4.81 23.43
N LEU A 575 0.73 -5.10 23.43
CA LEU A 575 0.16 -6.22 24.17
C LEU A 575 0.66 -7.57 23.63
N LEU A 576 0.61 -7.78 22.33
CA LEU A 576 1.06 -9.00 21.67
C LEU A 576 2.56 -9.24 21.89
N GLU A 577 3.36 -8.18 21.93
CA GLU A 577 4.78 -8.27 22.31
C GLU A 577 4.96 -8.82 23.74
N GLN A 578 4.15 -8.34 24.70
CA GLN A 578 4.17 -8.88 26.07
C GLN A 578 3.75 -10.35 26.11
N VAL A 579 2.76 -10.76 25.31
CA VAL A 579 2.35 -12.17 25.18
C VAL A 579 3.51 -13.02 24.65
N LEU A 580 4.16 -12.59 23.55
CA LEU A 580 5.30 -13.33 22.97
C LEU A 580 6.47 -13.48 23.94
N ARG A 581 6.77 -12.43 24.73
CA ARG A 581 7.80 -12.49 25.80
C ARG A 581 7.44 -13.51 26.88
N LYS A 582 6.16 -13.58 27.28
CA LYS A 582 5.69 -14.56 28.30
C LYS A 582 5.78 -16.00 27.81
N VAL A 583 5.54 -16.25 26.52
CA VAL A 583 5.67 -17.60 25.93
C VAL A 583 7.08 -17.90 25.40
N SER A 584 8.06 -17.00 25.64
CA SER A 584 9.48 -17.17 25.26
C SER A 584 9.70 -17.38 23.76
N LEU A 585 8.86 -16.82 22.88
CA LEU A 585 9.06 -16.85 21.44
C LEU A 585 9.88 -15.65 20.97
N THR A 586 10.85 -15.92 20.09
CA THR A 586 11.66 -14.87 19.47
C THR A 586 10.87 -14.13 18.40
N PHE A 587 10.99 -12.81 18.36
CA PHE A 587 10.23 -12.01 17.40
C PHE A 587 11.00 -10.80 16.88
N SER A 588 10.61 -10.33 15.70
CA SER A 588 10.94 -9.02 15.16
C SER A 588 9.67 -8.19 15.05
N ARG A 589 9.78 -6.85 15.25
CA ARG A 589 8.64 -5.94 15.18
C ARG A 589 8.86 -4.83 14.15
N LEU A 590 7.81 -4.58 13.33
CA LEU A 590 7.78 -3.51 12.36
C LEU A 590 6.44 -2.75 12.44
N ASP A 591 6.52 -1.47 12.80
CA ASP A 591 5.35 -0.58 12.87
C ASP A 591 5.67 0.82 12.29
N GLY A 592 4.77 1.80 12.53
CA GLY A 592 4.92 3.18 12.04
C GLY A 592 6.14 3.91 12.60
N SER A 593 6.60 3.54 13.78
CA SER A 593 7.76 4.16 14.46
C SER A 593 9.10 3.61 13.96
N THR A 594 9.11 2.46 13.25
CA THR A 594 10.34 1.82 12.75
C THR A 594 10.98 2.66 11.65
N PRO A 595 12.24 3.12 11.80
CA PRO A 595 12.94 3.89 10.79
C PRO A 595 13.08 3.16 9.45
N ASN A 596 13.00 3.88 8.33
CA ASN A 596 12.98 3.27 6.98
C ASN A 596 14.25 2.47 6.64
N ASN A 597 15.42 2.89 7.13
CA ASN A 597 16.68 2.19 6.92
C ASN A 597 16.78 0.84 7.66
N VAL A 598 16.00 0.66 8.75
CA VAL A 598 15.99 -0.58 9.54
C VAL A 598 14.98 -1.58 8.99
N ARG A 599 13.89 -1.11 8.32
CA ARG A 599 12.81 -1.97 7.83
C ARG A 599 13.29 -3.11 6.93
N SER A 600 14.12 -2.79 5.94
CA SER A 600 14.65 -3.79 5.01
C SER A 600 15.56 -4.81 5.70
N LYS A 601 16.34 -4.37 6.69
CA LYS A 601 17.19 -5.27 7.49
C LYS A 601 16.34 -6.25 8.31
N LEU A 602 15.31 -5.77 9.01
CA LEU A 602 14.38 -6.63 9.77
C LEU A 602 13.68 -7.67 8.90
N VAL A 603 13.21 -7.27 7.73
CA VAL A 603 12.56 -8.18 6.77
C VAL A 603 13.54 -9.25 6.28
N ASN A 604 14.76 -8.85 5.90
CA ASN A 604 15.79 -9.80 5.46
C ASN A 604 16.20 -10.76 6.57
N GLN A 605 16.43 -10.24 7.78
CA GLN A 605 16.76 -11.07 8.95
C GLN A 605 15.65 -12.09 9.23
N PHE A 606 14.40 -11.69 9.22
CA PHE A 606 13.28 -12.61 9.42
C PHE A 606 13.22 -13.70 8.34
N ASN A 607 13.41 -13.34 7.07
CA ASN A 607 13.35 -14.31 5.98
C ASN A 607 14.51 -15.32 6.02
N THR A 608 15.70 -14.92 6.51
CA THR A 608 16.93 -15.75 6.45
C THR A 608 17.30 -16.42 7.77
N ASN A 609 17.06 -15.78 8.94
CA ASN A 609 17.44 -16.32 10.23
C ASN A 609 16.38 -17.27 10.77
N PRO A 610 16.65 -18.58 10.94
CA PRO A 610 15.70 -19.57 11.45
C PRO A 610 15.24 -19.30 12.89
N ASP A 611 16.06 -18.63 13.70
CA ASP A 611 15.80 -18.43 15.14
C ASP A 611 14.65 -17.44 15.42
N ILE A 612 14.24 -16.67 14.43
CA ILE A 612 13.13 -15.72 14.60
C ILE A 612 11.82 -16.43 14.25
N ASN A 613 10.99 -16.69 15.26
CA ASN A 613 9.72 -17.41 15.11
C ASN A 613 8.60 -16.49 14.57
N VAL A 614 8.50 -15.26 15.09
CA VAL A 614 7.36 -14.39 14.84
C VAL A 614 7.78 -13.03 14.27
N PHE A 615 7.04 -12.53 13.28
CA PHE A 615 7.15 -11.18 12.79
C PHE A 615 5.89 -10.37 13.16
N LEU A 616 6.01 -9.46 14.14
CA LEU A 616 4.95 -8.55 14.54
C LEU A 616 4.86 -7.39 13.54
N LEU A 617 3.70 -7.19 12.95
CA LEU A 617 3.49 -6.22 11.88
C LEU A 617 2.25 -5.36 12.11
N SER A 618 2.37 -4.04 11.99
CA SER A 618 1.23 -3.16 11.86
C SER A 618 0.68 -3.21 10.43
N SER A 619 -0.64 -3.41 10.24
CA SER A 619 -1.28 -3.44 8.91
C SER A 619 -0.94 -2.22 8.07
N LYS A 620 -1.02 -1.01 8.65
CA LYS A 620 -0.71 0.25 7.97
C LYS A 620 0.75 0.34 7.52
N SER A 621 1.68 -0.18 8.32
CA SER A 621 3.10 -0.23 7.99
C SER A 621 3.43 -1.40 7.06
N GLY A 622 2.69 -2.50 7.17
CA GLY A 622 2.77 -3.67 6.29
C GLY A 622 2.17 -3.42 4.90
N GLY A 623 1.26 -2.47 4.76
CA GLY A 623 0.66 -2.08 3.47
C GLY A 623 1.66 -1.63 2.38
N MET A 624 2.94 -1.51 2.73
CA MET A 624 3.97 -0.86 1.91
C MET A 624 4.97 -1.83 1.26
N GLY A 625 4.46 -2.88 0.60
CA GLY A 625 5.25 -3.68 -0.36
C GLY A 625 6.33 -4.59 0.23
N ILE A 626 6.34 -4.85 1.54
CA ILE A 626 7.28 -5.79 2.17
C ILE A 626 7.00 -7.23 1.77
N ASN A 627 8.06 -8.05 1.66
CA ASN A 627 8.00 -9.45 1.27
C ASN A 627 8.42 -10.35 2.45
N LEU A 628 7.49 -11.16 2.97
CA LEU A 628 7.68 -12.03 4.14
C LEU A 628 7.52 -13.51 3.76
N VAL A 629 8.10 -13.91 2.62
CA VAL A 629 8.04 -15.32 2.12
C VAL A 629 8.76 -16.34 3.02
N GLY A 630 9.52 -15.89 4.00
CA GLY A 630 10.10 -16.78 5.02
C GLY A 630 9.07 -17.42 5.95
N ALA A 631 7.84 -16.85 6.03
CA ALA A 631 6.74 -17.43 6.82
C ALA A 631 5.73 -18.14 5.93
N SER A 632 5.21 -19.26 6.41
CA SER A 632 4.09 -20.02 5.83
C SER A 632 2.77 -19.73 6.55
N ARG A 633 2.78 -19.13 7.73
CA ARG A 633 1.63 -18.86 8.57
C ARG A 633 1.44 -17.36 8.81
N LEU A 634 0.19 -16.88 8.70
CA LEU A 634 -0.17 -15.50 8.99
C LEU A 634 -1.42 -15.46 9.88
N ILE A 635 -1.35 -14.68 10.96
CA ILE A 635 -2.48 -14.47 11.86
C ILE A 635 -2.87 -12.98 11.78
N LEU A 636 -4.10 -12.71 11.33
CA LEU A 636 -4.72 -11.39 11.40
C LEU A 636 -5.52 -11.33 12.71
N PHE A 637 -4.95 -10.63 13.71
CA PHE A 637 -5.50 -10.58 15.06
C PHE A 637 -6.78 -9.75 15.16
N ASP A 638 -6.83 -8.65 14.41
CA ASP A 638 -8.01 -7.78 14.29
C ASP A 638 -8.22 -7.34 12.83
N ASN A 639 -9.47 -7.15 12.44
CA ASN A 639 -9.87 -6.73 11.09
C ASN A 639 -10.01 -5.21 10.96
N ASP A 640 -9.75 -4.67 9.76
CA ASP A 640 -9.95 -3.26 9.41
C ASP A 640 -11.38 -3.05 8.85
N TRP A 641 -11.87 -1.80 8.87
CA TRP A 641 -13.12 -1.42 8.18
C TRP A 641 -13.00 -1.50 6.65
N ASN A 642 -11.79 -1.29 6.15
CA ASN A 642 -11.47 -1.38 4.73
C ASN A 642 -10.92 -2.77 4.40
N PRO A 643 -11.67 -3.62 3.69
CA PRO A 643 -11.22 -4.96 3.33
C PRO A 643 -9.91 -4.98 2.54
N ALA A 644 -9.63 -3.91 1.78
CA ALA A 644 -8.39 -3.80 1.03
C ALA A 644 -7.14 -3.79 1.93
N THR A 645 -7.23 -3.23 3.15
CA THR A 645 -6.13 -3.24 4.13
C THR A 645 -5.81 -4.66 4.59
N ASP A 646 -6.83 -5.46 4.87
CA ASP A 646 -6.68 -6.84 5.31
C ASP A 646 -6.14 -7.71 4.15
N LEU A 647 -6.69 -7.58 2.94
CA LEU A 647 -6.19 -8.27 1.74
C LEU A 647 -4.73 -7.93 1.45
N GLN A 648 -4.35 -6.64 1.57
CA GLN A 648 -2.97 -6.21 1.44
C GLN A 648 -2.06 -6.87 2.47
N SER A 649 -2.52 -6.97 3.70
CA SER A 649 -1.78 -7.58 4.80
C SER A 649 -1.58 -9.09 4.59
N MET A 650 -2.63 -9.80 4.18
CA MET A 650 -2.59 -11.24 3.91
C MET A 650 -1.70 -11.60 2.71
N SER A 651 -1.62 -10.74 1.69
CA SER A 651 -0.76 -10.94 0.51
C SER A 651 0.76 -10.79 0.79
N ARG A 652 1.20 -10.60 2.05
CA ARG A 652 2.62 -10.47 2.39
C ARG A 652 3.37 -11.80 2.41
N ILE A 653 2.71 -12.89 2.71
CA ILE A 653 3.30 -14.23 2.74
C ILE A 653 2.98 -15.04 1.47
N HIS A 654 1.77 -14.90 0.92
CA HIS A 654 1.31 -15.64 -0.27
C HIS A 654 1.57 -14.83 -1.54
N ARG A 655 2.75 -14.99 -2.09
CA ARG A 655 3.23 -14.27 -3.27
C ARG A 655 4.41 -14.99 -3.92
N ASP A 656 4.87 -14.47 -5.05
CA ASP A 656 6.01 -15.02 -5.79
C ASP A 656 7.25 -15.16 -4.88
N GLY A 657 7.86 -16.35 -4.92
CA GLY A 657 8.96 -16.75 -4.05
C GLY A 657 8.55 -17.54 -2.81
N GLN A 658 7.25 -17.75 -2.55
CA GLN A 658 6.78 -18.65 -1.51
C GLN A 658 6.88 -20.12 -1.99
N LEU A 659 7.52 -20.96 -1.17
CA LEU A 659 7.75 -22.38 -1.49
C LEU A 659 6.90 -23.35 -0.67
N LYS A 660 6.24 -22.84 0.38
CA LYS A 660 5.42 -23.65 1.30
C LYS A 660 3.93 -23.32 1.14
N PRO A 661 3.02 -24.25 1.39
CA PRO A 661 1.59 -23.94 1.53
C PRO A 661 1.39 -22.85 2.59
N CYS A 662 0.49 -21.91 2.31
CA CYS A 662 0.22 -20.78 3.20
C CYS A 662 -1.08 -20.97 3.96
N PHE A 663 -1.05 -20.74 5.28
CA PHE A 663 -2.21 -20.74 6.14
C PHE A 663 -2.45 -19.34 6.69
N ILE A 664 -3.65 -18.81 6.48
CA ILE A 664 -4.05 -17.47 6.90
C ILE A 664 -5.19 -17.57 7.89
N TYR A 665 -4.93 -17.22 9.15
CA TYR A 665 -5.92 -17.24 10.23
C TYR A 665 -6.46 -15.83 10.45
N ARG A 666 -7.77 -15.70 10.51
CA ARG A 666 -8.47 -14.46 10.85
C ARG A 666 -9.29 -14.69 12.11
N LEU A 667 -9.03 -13.89 13.15
CA LEU A 667 -9.69 -14.06 14.46
C LEU A 667 -10.89 -13.12 14.60
N PHE A 668 -12.04 -13.67 14.95
CA PHE A 668 -13.28 -12.93 15.19
C PHE A 668 -13.85 -13.29 16.55
N THR A 669 -14.21 -12.28 17.36
CA THR A 669 -14.96 -12.52 18.59
C THR A 669 -16.42 -12.74 18.24
N THR A 670 -16.93 -13.94 18.56
CA THR A 670 -18.29 -14.43 18.20
C THR A 670 -19.37 -13.50 18.76
N GLY A 671 -20.39 -13.23 17.95
CA GLY A 671 -21.55 -12.42 18.31
C GLY A 671 -21.24 -10.95 18.62
N CYS A 672 -20.02 -10.49 18.39
CA CYS A 672 -19.54 -9.15 18.72
C CYS A 672 -19.26 -8.30 17.48
N ILE A 673 -18.83 -7.06 17.71
CA ILE A 673 -18.53 -6.07 16.65
C ILE A 673 -17.53 -6.58 15.58
N ASP A 674 -16.58 -7.44 15.92
CA ASP A 674 -15.60 -7.97 14.97
C ASP A 674 -16.28 -8.74 13.84
N GLU A 675 -17.26 -9.58 14.18
CA GLU A 675 -18.01 -10.39 13.23
C GLU A 675 -18.90 -9.51 12.34
N LYS A 676 -19.54 -8.50 12.94
CA LYS A 676 -20.38 -7.54 12.19
C LYS A 676 -19.57 -6.68 11.23
N ILE A 677 -18.33 -6.28 11.61
CA ILE A 677 -17.41 -5.60 10.70
C ILE A 677 -17.01 -6.53 9.54
N PHE A 678 -16.77 -7.80 9.82
CA PHE A 678 -16.43 -8.78 8.79
C PHE A 678 -17.56 -8.96 7.77
N GLN A 679 -18.80 -9.12 8.22
CA GLN A 679 -19.97 -9.17 7.35
C GLN A 679 -20.07 -7.95 6.43
N ARG A 680 -19.81 -6.74 6.96
CA ARG A 680 -19.75 -5.51 6.17
C ARG A 680 -18.59 -5.49 5.15
N GLN A 681 -17.43 -6.04 5.51
CA GLN A 681 -16.33 -6.20 4.56
C GLN A 681 -16.72 -7.09 3.38
N LEU A 682 -17.45 -8.20 3.62
CA LEU A 682 -17.90 -9.11 2.57
C LEU A 682 -18.84 -8.40 1.58
N VAL A 683 -19.80 -7.63 2.10
CA VAL A 683 -20.71 -6.83 1.26
C VAL A 683 -19.95 -5.80 0.43
N LYS A 684 -19.00 -5.07 1.03
CA LYS A 684 -18.19 -4.08 0.30
C LYS A 684 -17.32 -4.70 -0.80
N ASN A 685 -16.72 -5.85 -0.55
CA ASN A 685 -15.90 -6.55 -1.55
C ASN A 685 -16.72 -6.93 -2.79
N LYS A 686 -17.94 -7.41 -2.59
CA LYS A 686 -18.85 -7.75 -3.69
C LYS A 686 -19.22 -6.52 -4.53
N LEU A 687 -19.41 -5.36 -3.89
CA LEU A 687 -19.70 -4.11 -4.58
C LEU A 687 -18.51 -3.62 -5.42
N SER A 688 -17.28 -3.78 -4.93
CA SER A 688 -16.06 -3.36 -5.64
C SER A 688 -15.75 -4.24 -6.85
N SER A 689 -15.96 -5.56 -6.77
CA SER A 689 -15.71 -6.50 -7.87
C SER A 689 -16.64 -6.26 -9.05
N LYS A 690 -17.90 -5.91 -8.81
CA LYS A 690 -18.90 -5.67 -9.86
C LYS A 690 -18.65 -4.49 -10.78
N PHE A 691 -17.93 -3.48 -10.33
CA PHE A 691 -17.58 -2.35 -11.19
C PHE A 691 -16.55 -2.67 -12.25
N LEU A 692 -15.79 -3.74 -12.06
CA LEU A 692 -14.61 -4.04 -12.85
C LEU A 692 -14.63 -5.44 -13.47
N ASP A 693 -15.46 -6.32 -12.93
CA ASP A 693 -15.67 -7.68 -13.43
C ASP A 693 -17.09 -7.77 -14.02
N ASN A 694 -17.23 -8.35 -15.19
CA ASN A 694 -18.49 -8.42 -16.00
C ASN A 694 -19.65 -9.21 -15.36
N ASP A 695 -19.62 -9.50 -14.06
CA ASP A 695 -20.68 -10.26 -13.38
C ASP A 695 -21.86 -9.36 -13.00
N ALA A 696 -22.95 -9.57 -13.71
CA ALA A 696 -24.13 -8.70 -13.81
C ALA A 696 -25.12 -8.76 -12.64
N THR A 697 -24.82 -9.39 -11.50
CA THR A 697 -25.80 -9.55 -10.43
C THR A 697 -25.36 -9.04 -9.07
N SER A 698 -25.79 -7.88 -8.63
CA SER A 698 -26.28 -7.47 -7.30
C SER A 698 -26.16 -5.99 -6.92
N LYS A 699 -27.02 -5.59 -6.03
CA LYS A 699 -27.54 -4.27 -5.70
C LYS A 699 -26.84 -3.61 -4.52
N SER A 700 -26.73 -2.28 -4.58
CA SER A 700 -26.75 -1.20 -3.57
C SER A 700 -25.82 -1.20 -2.34
N ASP A 701 -25.40 0.03 -1.94
CA ASP A 701 -24.87 0.33 -0.60
C ASP A 701 -25.95 0.10 0.45
N VAL A 702 -25.73 -0.90 1.32
CA VAL A 702 -26.70 -1.44 2.29
C VAL A 702 -26.43 -0.89 3.69
N PHE A 703 -26.12 0.39 3.86
CA PHE A 703 -25.88 0.93 5.21
C PHE A 703 -26.77 2.13 5.49
N ASP A 704 -27.81 1.89 6.27
CA ASP A 704 -28.68 2.91 6.86
C ASP A 704 -28.27 3.19 8.32
N ASN A 705 -28.81 4.27 8.91
CA ASN A 705 -28.55 4.66 10.31
C ASN A 705 -28.98 3.59 11.33
N ASP A 706 -29.95 2.73 11.01
CA ASP A 706 -30.36 1.60 11.84
C ASP A 706 -29.31 0.49 11.90
N ASP A 707 -28.53 0.29 10.83
CA ASP A 707 -27.38 -0.63 10.83
C ASP A 707 -26.27 -0.22 11.82
N LEU A 708 -26.14 1.07 12.13
CA LEU A 708 -25.21 1.56 13.15
C LEU A 708 -25.64 1.23 14.58
N LYS A 709 -26.95 1.13 14.84
CA LYS A 709 -27.46 0.69 16.14
C LYS A 709 -27.19 -0.79 16.36
N ASN A 710 -27.47 -1.61 15.35
CA ASN A 710 -27.28 -3.06 15.41
C ASN A 710 -25.84 -3.50 15.55
N ILE A 711 -24.86 -2.61 15.27
CA ILE A 711 -23.44 -2.95 15.37
C ILE A 711 -22.98 -3.18 16.81
N PHE A 712 -23.66 -2.57 17.79
CA PHE A 712 -23.35 -2.67 19.21
C PHE A 712 -24.14 -3.77 19.94
N GLU A 713 -25.08 -4.40 19.28
CA GLU A 713 -25.80 -5.55 19.84
C GLU A 713 -24.84 -6.74 19.95
N ILE A 714 -24.93 -7.46 21.05
CA ILE A 714 -24.10 -8.63 21.35
C ILE A 714 -25.00 -9.85 21.44
N ASP A 715 -24.70 -10.85 20.64
CA ASP A 715 -25.35 -12.13 20.67
C ASP A 715 -24.45 -13.16 21.35
N THR A 716 -24.88 -13.58 22.57
CA THR A 716 -24.14 -14.56 23.36
C THR A 716 -24.60 -16.00 23.12
N SER A 717 -25.69 -16.19 22.37
CA SER A 717 -26.29 -17.50 22.13
C SER A 717 -25.75 -18.22 20.89
N THR A 718 -25.06 -17.44 19.99
CA THR A 718 -24.56 -17.96 18.73
C THR A 718 -23.17 -18.60 18.84
N ILE A 719 -22.90 -19.62 18.03
CA ILE A 719 -21.56 -20.16 17.79
C ILE A 719 -20.82 -19.36 16.72
N SER A 720 -21.54 -18.72 15.79
CA SER A 720 -21.10 -17.75 14.81
C SER A 720 -22.29 -17.00 14.22
N ASN A 721 -22.43 -15.72 14.51
CA ASN A 721 -23.49 -14.87 13.96
C ASN A 721 -23.42 -14.78 12.42
N THR A 722 -22.23 -14.95 11.83
CA THR A 722 -22.07 -15.04 10.38
C THR A 722 -22.65 -16.34 9.82
N HIS A 723 -22.50 -17.46 10.53
CA HIS A 723 -23.10 -18.75 10.15
C HIS A 723 -24.61 -18.70 10.25
N ASP A 724 -25.15 -18.13 11.33
CA ASP A 724 -26.59 -17.94 11.49
C ASP A 724 -27.18 -17.06 10.38
N LEU A 725 -26.49 -15.99 10.01
CA LEU A 725 -26.90 -15.14 8.89
C LEU A 725 -26.94 -15.89 7.54
N LEU A 726 -26.16 -16.95 7.37
CA LEU A 726 -26.21 -17.81 6.19
C LEU A 726 -27.44 -18.74 6.16
N GLU A 727 -28.13 -18.92 7.28
CA GLU A 727 -29.21 -19.94 7.42
C GLU A 727 -28.73 -21.32 6.94
N CYS A 728 -27.49 -21.67 7.24
CA CYS A 728 -26.86 -22.90 6.80
C CYS A 728 -27.35 -24.08 7.70
N VAL A 729 -27.77 -25.17 7.09
CA VAL A 729 -28.24 -26.38 7.77
C VAL A 729 -27.14 -27.43 7.83
N CYS A 730 -25.85 -27.04 7.87
CA CYS A 730 -24.75 -27.98 7.95
C CYS A 730 -24.56 -28.50 9.39
N GLU A 731 -24.07 -29.73 9.53
CA GLU A 731 -23.74 -30.35 10.82
C GLU A 731 -22.37 -29.87 11.36
N GLY A 732 -21.65 -29.02 10.64
CA GLY A 732 -20.31 -28.58 11.02
C GLY A 732 -19.22 -29.64 10.84
N ASP A 733 -19.41 -30.56 9.94
CA ASP A 733 -18.58 -31.73 9.65
C ASP A 733 -17.52 -31.48 8.54
N GLY A 734 -17.48 -30.27 7.98
CA GLY A 734 -16.65 -29.91 6.83
C GLY A 734 -17.39 -29.85 5.49
N SER A 735 -18.71 -29.95 5.54
CA SER A 735 -19.59 -29.76 4.38
C SER A 735 -19.56 -28.31 3.88
N MET A 736 -19.79 -28.12 2.56
CA MET A 736 -20.05 -26.81 1.97
C MET A 736 -21.49 -26.39 2.24
N LEU A 737 -21.79 -25.12 2.04
CA LEU A 737 -23.12 -24.54 2.15
C LEU A 737 -24.12 -25.33 1.29
N SER A 738 -25.01 -26.06 1.90
CA SER A 738 -26.13 -26.71 1.19
C SER A 738 -27.15 -25.66 0.81
N GLN A 739 -27.32 -25.43 -0.50
CA GLN A 739 -28.30 -24.47 -1.01
C GLN A 739 -29.72 -25.05 -0.82
N PRO A 740 -30.62 -24.32 -0.13
CA PRO A 740 -32.04 -24.59 -0.31
C PRO A 740 -32.44 -24.18 -1.73
N THR A 741 -33.17 -25.07 -2.40
CA THR A 741 -33.82 -24.79 -3.69
C THR A 741 -34.73 -23.58 -3.55
N ILE A 742 -34.39 -22.47 -4.22
CA ILE A 742 -35.25 -21.29 -4.26
C ILE A 742 -36.35 -21.55 -5.30
N GLU A 743 -37.58 -21.73 -4.86
CA GLU A 743 -38.77 -21.62 -5.72
C GLU A 743 -38.96 -20.13 -6.08
N GLU A 744 -38.89 -19.82 -7.38
CA GLU A 744 -39.19 -18.49 -7.90
C GLU A 744 -40.65 -18.14 -7.71
N SER A 745 -40.97 -17.20 -6.82
CA SER A 745 -42.32 -16.62 -6.69
C SER A 745 -42.47 -15.39 -7.59
N GLU A 746 -43.60 -15.33 -8.32
CA GLU A 746 -43.98 -14.25 -9.24
C GLU A 746 -44.04 -12.86 -8.57
N PRO A 747 -43.78 -11.77 -9.30
CA PRO A 747 -43.76 -10.41 -8.74
C PRO A 747 -45.15 -9.85 -8.50
N PRO A 748 -45.38 -9.14 -7.36
CA PRO A 748 -46.71 -8.57 -7.01
C PRO A 748 -47.00 -7.29 -7.79
N PRO A 749 -48.32 -6.91 -7.95
CA PRO A 749 -48.79 -5.79 -8.75
C PRO A 749 -48.50 -4.42 -8.10
N LYS A 750 -48.33 -3.39 -8.94
CA LYS A 750 -47.94 -2.01 -8.60
C LYS A 750 -49.03 -1.26 -7.81
N GLN A 751 -48.70 -0.81 -6.56
CA GLN A 751 -49.53 0.16 -5.82
C GLN A 751 -48.71 1.28 -5.22
N ALA A 752 -49.26 2.50 -5.21
CA ALA A 752 -48.57 3.76 -4.92
C ALA A 752 -48.49 4.17 -3.44
N TRP A 753 -49.03 3.38 -2.50
CA TRP A 753 -49.04 3.65 -1.04
C TRP A 753 -48.39 2.53 -0.27
N VAL A 754 -47.43 2.87 0.60
CA VAL A 754 -46.68 1.87 1.41
C VAL A 754 -47.33 1.75 2.78
N THR A 755 -47.81 0.57 3.13
CA THR A 755 -48.38 0.24 4.48
C THR A 755 -47.23 -0.08 5.46
N ALA A 756 -47.51 -0.06 6.78
CA ALA A 756 -46.56 -0.47 7.83
C ALA A 756 -46.06 -1.90 7.62
N LEU A 757 -46.89 -2.78 7.02
CA LEU A 757 -46.55 -4.17 6.68
C LEU A 757 -45.52 -4.23 5.54
N GLU A 758 -45.66 -3.34 4.52
CA GLU A 758 -44.74 -3.22 3.42
C GLU A 758 -43.44 -2.57 3.86
N LEU A 759 -43.46 -1.66 4.85
CA LEU A 759 -42.25 -1.11 5.45
C LEU A 759 -41.45 -2.20 6.18
N LYS A 760 -42.17 -3.10 6.93
CA LYS A 760 -41.52 -4.25 7.55
C LYS A 760 -40.95 -5.21 6.51
N LYS A 761 -41.70 -5.49 5.44
CA LYS A 761 -41.22 -6.29 4.31
C LYS A 761 -40.00 -5.67 3.60
N LYS A 762 -39.92 -4.35 3.51
CA LYS A 762 -38.74 -3.65 2.98
C LYS A 762 -37.51 -3.77 3.88
N ILE A 763 -37.69 -3.79 5.20
CA ILE A 763 -36.60 -4.04 6.17
C ILE A 763 -36.12 -5.49 6.01
N ASP A 764 -37.07 -6.45 5.91
CA ASP A 764 -36.78 -7.86 5.68
C ASP A 764 -36.07 -8.07 4.32
N ASP A 765 -36.44 -7.32 3.25
CA ASP A 765 -35.79 -7.36 1.95
C ASP A 765 -34.33 -6.80 2.00
N GLY A 766 -34.07 -5.81 2.84
CA GLY A 766 -32.70 -5.28 3.08
C GLY A 766 -31.80 -6.32 3.76
N GLU A 767 -32.32 -7.06 4.74
CA GLU A 767 -31.62 -8.17 5.36
C GLU A 767 -31.40 -9.33 4.39
N ALA A 768 -32.38 -9.66 3.56
CA ALA A 768 -32.27 -10.70 2.53
C ALA A 768 -31.15 -10.40 1.53
N LEU A 769 -30.97 -9.12 1.13
CA LEU A 769 -29.87 -8.70 0.26
C LEU A 769 -28.49 -8.84 0.94
N LYS A 770 -28.41 -8.48 2.23
CA LYS A 770 -27.18 -8.66 3.04
C LYS A 770 -26.84 -10.14 3.13
N ARG A 771 -27.83 -11.01 3.44
CA ARG A 771 -27.70 -12.47 3.47
C ARG A 771 -27.19 -13.01 2.12
N THR A 772 -27.80 -12.60 1.01
CA THR A 772 -27.40 -13.03 -0.34
C THR A 772 -25.96 -12.63 -0.66
N ALA A 773 -25.53 -11.43 -0.24
CA ALA A 773 -24.15 -10.99 -0.44
C ALA A 773 -23.15 -11.80 0.37
N VAL A 774 -23.46 -12.10 1.63
CA VAL A 774 -22.63 -12.92 2.51
C VAL A 774 -22.61 -14.38 2.05
N LYS A 775 -23.77 -14.97 1.67
CA LYS A 775 -23.89 -16.31 1.09
C LYS A 775 -22.95 -16.47 -0.12
N PHE A 776 -23.01 -15.55 -1.07
CA PHE A 776 -22.14 -15.60 -2.25
C PHE A 776 -20.65 -15.53 -1.91
N ALA A 777 -20.27 -14.67 -0.96
CA ALA A 777 -18.87 -14.49 -0.59
C ALA A 777 -18.28 -15.69 0.18
N LEU A 778 -19.11 -16.45 0.87
CA LEU A 778 -18.73 -17.60 1.70
C LEU A 778 -19.17 -18.96 1.11
N ASN A 779 -19.70 -18.97 -0.12
CA ASN A 779 -20.20 -20.19 -0.76
C ASN A 779 -19.13 -21.30 -0.89
N ASP A 780 -17.87 -20.90 -1.09
CA ASP A 780 -16.75 -21.84 -1.24
C ASP A 780 -16.08 -22.22 0.08
N TYR A 781 -16.65 -21.81 1.22
CA TYR A 781 -16.12 -22.16 2.53
C TYR A 781 -16.75 -23.44 3.05
N ARG A 782 -15.92 -24.31 3.62
CA ARG A 782 -16.33 -25.49 4.39
C ARG A 782 -16.54 -25.10 5.84
N HIS A 783 -17.53 -25.67 6.49
CA HIS A 783 -17.94 -25.33 7.84
C HIS A 783 -17.57 -26.42 8.83
N TYR A 784 -16.88 -26.04 9.93
CA TYR A 784 -16.46 -26.97 10.97
C TYR A 784 -16.91 -26.47 12.35
N ASN A 785 -17.58 -27.33 13.10
CA ASN A 785 -17.83 -27.12 14.51
C ASN A 785 -16.88 -28.02 15.32
N PRO A 786 -15.83 -27.46 15.99
CA PRO A 786 -14.85 -28.26 16.71
C PRO A 786 -15.41 -29.02 17.92
N GLU A 787 -16.59 -28.66 18.45
CA GLU A 787 -17.25 -29.42 19.50
C GLU A 787 -17.88 -30.71 18.96
N VAL A 788 -18.33 -30.70 17.70
CA VAL A 788 -18.94 -31.87 17.04
C VAL A 788 -17.85 -32.72 16.37
N ASN A 789 -16.93 -32.07 15.66
CA ASN A 789 -15.87 -32.77 14.94
C ASN A 789 -14.49 -32.20 15.30
N ARG A 790 -13.73 -32.91 16.11
CA ARG A 790 -12.35 -32.54 16.50
C ARG A 790 -11.29 -32.92 15.48
N ASN A 791 -11.67 -33.64 14.42
CA ASN A 791 -10.74 -33.98 13.34
C ASN A 791 -10.57 -32.84 12.36
N LEU A 792 -9.56 -31.99 12.61
CA LEU A 792 -9.22 -30.82 11.81
C LEU A 792 -7.98 -31.12 10.93
N ASP A 793 -8.03 -32.16 10.10
CA ASP A 793 -6.89 -32.66 9.31
C ASP A 793 -6.33 -31.63 8.30
N PHE A 794 -7.07 -30.60 8.00
CA PHE A 794 -6.62 -29.54 7.11
C PHE A 794 -5.50 -28.67 7.71
N ASP A 795 -5.31 -28.67 9.03
CA ASP A 795 -4.25 -27.92 9.70
C ASP A 795 -3.75 -28.66 10.96
N SER A 796 -2.51 -29.10 10.93
CA SER A 796 -1.87 -29.83 12.01
C SER A 796 -1.82 -29.05 13.35
N ALA A 797 -1.72 -27.72 13.33
CA ALA A 797 -1.69 -26.92 14.54
C ALA A 797 -3.09 -26.89 15.22
N LEU A 798 -4.14 -26.61 14.44
CA LEU A 798 -5.51 -26.63 14.94
C LEU A 798 -5.95 -28.03 15.36
N HIS A 799 -5.55 -29.07 14.63
CA HIS A 799 -5.82 -30.46 15.00
C HIS A 799 -5.23 -30.81 16.38
N ARG A 800 -3.97 -30.43 16.66
CA ARG A 800 -3.34 -30.65 17.95
C ARG A 800 -4.04 -29.88 19.07
N ILE A 801 -4.48 -28.64 18.82
CA ILE A 801 -5.22 -27.85 19.81
C ILE A 801 -6.56 -28.50 20.11
N ALA A 802 -7.34 -28.92 19.10
CA ALA A 802 -8.65 -29.56 19.29
C ALA A 802 -8.57 -30.89 20.06
N ASN A 803 -7.48 -31.62 19.91
CA ASN A 803 -7.24 -32.93 20.55
C ASN A 803 -6.34 -32.85 21.80
N ASN A 804 -6.02 -31.65 22.30
CA ASN A 804 -5.20 -31.49 23.48
C ASN A 804 -5.99 -31.90 24.75
N SER A 805 -5.42 -32.78 25.58
CA SER A 805 -6.04 -33.28 26.80
C SER A 805 -6.46 -32.18 27.80
N SER A 806 -5.83 -31.00 27.72
CA SER A 806 -6.23 -29.84 28.54
C SER A 806 -7.66 -29.37 28.28
N TYR A 807 -8.27 -29.74 27.13
CA TYR A 807 -9.62 -29.38 26.73
C TYR A 807 -10.62 -30.58 26.72
N GLU A 808 -10.24 -31.76 27.27
CA GLU A 808 -11.13 -32.92 27.29
C GLU A 808 -12.43 -32.68 28.06
N ASN A 809 -12.37 -31.84 29.12
CA ASN A 809 -13.52 -31.48 29.95
C ASN A 809 -13.79 -29.97 30.02
N LYS A 810 -13.26 -29.20 29.05
CA LYS A 810 -13.40 -27.74 28.94
C LYS A 810 -13.86 -27.35 27.56
N GLN A 811 -14.57 -26.25 27.47
CA GLN A 811 -14.92 -25.64 26.19
C GLN A 811 -13.65 -25.29 25.42
N LEU A 812 -13.63 -25.67 24.14
CA LEU A 812 -12.55 -25.25 23.23
C LEU A 812 -12.51 -23.74 23.08
N PRO A 813 -11.33 -23.13 22.88
CA PRO A 813 -11.22 -21.70 22.65
C PRO A 813 -11.70 -21.27 21.25
N ILE A 814 -12.37 -22.15 20.52
CA ILE A 814 -12.91 -21.92 19.17
C ILE A 814 -14.36 -22.43 19.16
N THR A 815 -15.30 -21.57 18.73
CA THR A 815 -16.72 -21.96 18.60
C THR A 815 -17.05 -22.50 17.23
N PHE A 816 -16.45 -21.91 16.17
CA PHE A 816 -16.70 -22.27 14.78
C PHE A 816 -15.54 -21.96 13.87
N ILE A 817 -15.39 -22.70 12.75
CA ILE A 817 -14.36 -22.50 11.74
C ILE A 817 -15.00 -22.51 10.36
N MET A 818 -14.64 -21.50 9.54
CA MET A 818 -14.91 -21.54 8.11
C MET A 818 -13.60 -21.64 7.35
N LEU A 819 -13.50 -22.56 6.44
CA LEU A 819 -12.27 -22.92 5.71
C LEU A 819 -12.46 -22.80 4.22
N ARG A 820 -11.54 -22.12 3.54
CA ARG A 820 -11.42 -22.11 2.08
C ARG A 820 -10.01 -22.48 1.65
N VAL A 821 -9.89 -23.44 0.77
CA VAL A 821 -8.62 -23.83 0.14
C VAL A 821 -8.61 -23.32 -1.30
N THR A 822 -7.58 -22.56 -1.66
CA THR A 822 -7.34 -22.08 -3.01
C THR A 822 -6.00 -22.61 -3.51
N ASN A 823 -6.02 -23.25 -4.65
CA ASN A 823 -4.82 -23.75 -5.33
C ASN A 823 -4.12 -22.64 -6.08
#